data_2632cee6da36d6a09da9ca927d6df1cf
#
_entry.id   2632cee6da36d6a09da9ca927d6df1cf
#
_cell.length_a   1.000
_cell.length_b   1.000
_cell.length_c   1.000
_cell.angle_alpha   90.00
_cell.angle_beta   90.00
_cell.angle_gamma   90.00
#
_symmetry.space_group_name_H-M   'P 1'
#
loop_
_entity.id
_entity.type
_entity.pdbx_description
1 polymer ?
#
loop_
_entity_poly.entity_id
_entity_poly.type
_entity_poly.pdbx_seq_one_letter_code
_entity_poly.pdbx_strand_id
1 'polypeptide(L)'
;MKISKLRLAFAVTSVLFLVVLAISPLKDYFREWRGYQHRYNAFVSQLPERVKPAEIGIKQIWSQKLNRIDRCETCHLGVTQAALAHAPQPFRQHPWVYHDIEEFACTTCHEGQGAATTTEEAHGNVEYWERPLLPAAYVEASCGKCHKEENVPEAPLLTLGRKLIRESNCVACHKIAGYSKQWVPNLNGIGTKVNRPWLVSWLKDPKAYDPLSKMPNFHFTDEEANVLADFLMTFKTFANGAQLEPLPKALAASSGPASDKMIEAGTTRFREARCITCHLVNGRGGTSAPELATVASKVNEQWLYNYIEEPKRLQPLVEMPQYRFKKPELTSVVAYMENQFVNFGAEQPPPHTPEPDFYEKGLALFKKYNCAGCHTLDGMQRAQVMGPDLSFIGSKKLYEIDFGQSGIEQTLPSYLFTKLKHPRIFTAAMKMPDYQFSDEQARAIAVALLSMTDDPIPDNLIIQPSAQSTFAPQGKFGKLVDELACLGCHKMEGRGKEIAPDLSLEASQARRKWIEGYFKVPYSLRPILTERMPNFFLPDSEITTIVDYMETVFRADSLEHAVKMDPSTIAQGRILYYGTYGCQSCHQINLKGGYVGPPLDHIGSRLKPGWVFHWLKNPQAFKPETIEPNNKLTDSQAEALTAFLMSLK
;
A
#
# COMPACT_ATOMS: atom_id res chain seq x y z
N MET A 1 13.99 -78.53 -9.98
CA MET A 1 12.86 -78.44 -8.99
C MET A 1 11.91 -79.55 -9.29
N LYS A 2 11.53 -80.42 -8.34
CA LYS A 2 10.59 -81.55 -8.63
C LYS A 2 9.22 -81.02 -9.01
N ILE A 3 8.56 -81.61 -9.99
CA ILE A 3 7.24 -81.22 -10.54
C ILE A 3 6.18 -81.05 -9.44
N SER A 4 6.25 -81.81 -8.36
CA SER A 4 5.36 -81.67 -7.20
C SER A 4 5.51 -80.32 -6.47
N LYS A 5 6.75 -79.80 -6.33
CA LYS A 5 6.99 -78.48 -5.71
C LYS A 5 6.45 -77.33 -6.61
N LEU A 6 6.54 -77.50 -7.92
CA LEU A 6 6.01 -76.49 -8.87
C LEU A 6 4.48 -76.44 -8.83
N ARG A 7 3.80 -77.58 -8.74
CA ARG A 7 2.35 -77.68 -8.59
C ARG A 7 1.86 -77.10 -7.29
N LEU A 8 2.57 -77.36 -6.20
CA LEU A 8 2.25 -76.75 -4.90
C LEU A 8 2.42 -75.24 -4.93
N ALA A 9 3.55 -74.74 -5.47
CA ALA A 9 3.78 -73.32 -5.62
C ALA A 9 2.67 -72.64 -6.43
N PHE A 10 2.29 -73.25 -7.58
CA PHE A 10 1.19 -72.73 -8.42
C PHE A 10 -0.14 -72.70 -7.67
N ALA A 11 -0.49 -73.78 -6.92
CA ALA A 11 -1.72 -73.80 -6.13
C ALA A 11 -1.75 -72.71 -5.05
N VAL A 12 -0.61 -72.52 -4.34
CA VAL A 12 -0.48 -71.51 -3.28
C VAL A 12 -0.58 -70.11 -3.88
N THR A 13 0.11 -69.80 -4.96
CA THR A 13 0.04 -68.50 -5.63
C THR A 13 -1.35 -68.21 -6.19
N SER A 14 -2.03 -69.20 -6.76
CA SER A 14 -3.40 -69.05 -7.25
C SER A 14 -4.41 -68.76 -6.15
N VAL A 15 -4.29 -69.43 -5.02
CA VAL A 15 -5.13 -69.15 -3.83
C VAL A 15 -4.83 -67.77 -3.27
N LEU A 16 -3.54 -67.39 -3.14
CA LEU A 16 -3.17 -66.03 -2.71
C LEU A 16 -3.73 -64.98 -3.64
N PHE A 17 -3.66 -65.22 -4.95
CA PHE A 17 -4.23 -64.27 -5.95
C PHE A 17 -5.76 -64.16 -5.81
N LEU A 18 -6.46 -65.25 -5.62
CA LEU A 18 -7.92 -65.28 -5.35
C LEU A 18 -8.26 -64.53 -4.05
N VAL A 19 -7.48 -64.73 -2.98
CA VAL A 19 -7.65 -64.03 -1.71
C VAL A 19 -7.46 -62.51 -1.90
N VAL A 20 -6.42 -62.09 -2.61
CA VAL A 20 -6.16 -60.68 -2.92
C VAL A 20 -7.32 -60.10 -3.76
N LEU A 21 -7.80 -60.79 -4.79
CA LEU A 21 -8.96 -60.38 -5.58
C LEU A 21 -10.23 -60.23 -4.77
N ALA A 22 -10.47 -61.11 -3.79
CA ALA A 22 -11.64 -61.05 -2.91
C ALA A 22 -11.51 -59.93 -1.85
N ILE A 23 -10.30 -59.63 -1.35
CA ILE A 23 -10.03 -58.59 -0.35
C ILE A 23 -10.02 -57.18 -1.00
N SER A 24 -9.64 -57.05 -2.26
CA SER A 24 -9.52 -55.75 -2.94
C SER A 24 -10.84 -54.93 -2.90
N PRO A 25 -12.01 -55.44 -3.23
CA PRO A 25 -13.30 -54.73 -3.11
C PRO A 25 -13.64 -54.38 -1.65
N LEU A 26 -13.29 -55.23 -0.68
CA LEU A 26 -13.47 -54.94 0.74
C LEU A 26 -12.61 -53.76 1.20
N LYS A 27 -11.35 -53.70 0.75
CA LYS A 27 -10.49 -52.54 1.01
C LYS A 27 -11.09 -51.25 0.47
N ASP A 28 -11.70 -51.25 -0.72
CA ASP A 28 -12.36 -50.09 -1.29
C ASP A 28 -13.62 -49.69 -0.51
N TYR A 29 -14.33 -50.61 0.08
CA TYR A 29 -15.47 -50.33 0.94
C TYR A 29 -15.08 -49.55 2.21
N PHE A 30 -13.92 -49.79 2.77
CA PHE A 30 -13.38 -49.12 3.97
C PHE A 30 -12.51 -47.89 3.68
N ARG A 31 -12.61 -47.29 2.49
CA ARG A 31 -11.87 -46.07 2.17
C ARG A 31 -12.29 -44.92 3.08
N GLU A 32 -11.31 -44.09 3.49
CA GLU A 32 -11.47 -42.98 4.41
C GLU A 32 -12.57 -42.00 3.95
N TRP A 33 -12.59 -41.64 2.67
CA TRP A 33 -13.56 -40.70 2.11
C TRP A 33 -15.02 -41.16 2.28
N ARG A 34 -15.32 -42.47 2.27
CA ARG A 34 -16.65 -43.00 2.53
C ARG A 34 -17.11 -42.71 3.97
N GLY A 35 -16.17 -42.72 4.92
CA GLY A 35 -16.43 -42.37 6.31
C GLY A 35 -16.86 -40.89 6.45
N TYR A 36 -16.26 -39.99 5.68
CA TYR A 36 -16.71 -38.57 5.64
C TYR A 36 -18.14 -38.47 5.08
N GLN A 37 -18.45 -39.13 3.99
CA GLN A 37 -19.79 -39.08 3.39
C GLN A 37 -20.87 -39.69 4.29
N HIS A 38 -20.60 -40.80 4.97
CA HIS A 38 -21.52 -41.34 5.95
C HIS A 38 -21.75 -40.37 7.13
N ARG A 39 -20.72 -39.75 7.65
CA ARG A 39 -20.85 -38.73 8.72
C ARG A 39 -21.63 -37.52 8.24
N TYR A 40 -21.38 -37.05 7.02
CA TYR A 40 -22.15 -35.97 6.41
C TYR A 40 -23.63 -36.31 6.32
N ASN A 41 -23.99 -37.49 5.78
CA ASN A 41 -25.35 -37.93 5.63
C ASN A 41 -26.07 -38.10 6.99
N ALA A 42 -25.36 -38.60 8.00
CA ALA A 42 -25.88 -38.65 9.37
C ALA A 42 -26.08 -37.25 9.97
N PHE A 43 -25.20 -36.30 9.67
CA PHE A 43 -25.32 -34.92 10.13
C PHE A 43 -26.49 -34.19 9.46
N VAL A 44 -26.63 -34.26 8.14
CA VAL A 44 -27.71 -33.55 7.43
C VAL A 44 -29.08 -34.16 7.67
N SER A 45 -29.16 -35.47 8.02
CA SER A 45 -30.44 -36.12 8.39
C SER A 45 -31.06 -35.55 9.68
N GLN A 46 -30.28 -34.83 10.49
CA GLN A 46 -30.72 -34.14 11.72
C GLN A 46 -31.13 -32.68 11.47
N LEU A 47 -30.92 -32.18 10.25
CA LEU A 47 -31.25 -30.81 9.87
C LEU A 47 -32.66 -30.75 9.24
N PRO A 48 -33.32 -29.56 9.25
CA PRO A 48 -34.56 -29.37 8.50
C PRO A 48 -34.34 -29.67 7.01
N GLU A 49 -35.37 -30.19 6.31
CA GLU A 49 -35.35 -30.79 4.95
C GLU A 49 -34.65 -30.00 3.81
N ARG A 50 -33.89 -28.97 4.08
CA ARG A 50 -33.25 -28.10 3.08
C ARG A 50 -31.92 -28.63 2.50
N VAL A 51 -31.32 -29.63 3.13
CA VAL A 51 -30.05 -30.22 2.68
C VAL A 51 -30.26 -31.69 2.35
N LYS A 52 -30.03 -32.05 1.08
CA LYS A 52 -30.15 -33.45 0.65
C LYS A 52 -28.91 -34.26 1.04
N PRO A 53 -29.09 -35.54 1.46
CA PRO A 53 -27.96 -36.45 1.63
C PRO A 53 -27.14 -36.56 0.33
N ALA A 54 -25.84 -36.73 0.47
CA ALA A 54 -24.94 -36.93 -0.67
C ALA A 54 -24.96 -38.41 -1.11
N GLU A 55 -24.94 -38.64 -2.40
CA GLU A 55 -24.65 -39.94 -2.96
C GLU A 55 -23.21 -40.37 -2.63
N ILE A 56 -23.03 -41.61 -2.24
CA ILE A 56 -21.75 -42.18 -1.86
C ILE A 56 -20.92 -42.43 -3.13
N GLY A 57 -19.88 -41.64 -3.31
CA GLY A 57 -19.02 -41.75 -4.48
C GLY A 57 -17.91 -40.68 -4.48
N ILE A 58 -16.90 -40.88 -5.30
CA ILE A 58 -15.85 -39.87 -5.51
C ILE A 58 -16.46 -38.73 -6.32
N LYS A 59 -16.42 -37.52 -5.76
CA LYS A 59 -16.79 -36.27 -6.42
C LYS A 59 -15.53 -35.63 -7.00
N GLN A 60 -15.64 -35.12 -8.21
CA GLN A 60 -14.48 -34.60 -8.93
C GLN A 60 -14.86 -33.35 -9.71
N ILE A 61 -14.10 -32.31 -9.49
CA ILE A 61 -14.11 -31.10 -10.33
C ILE A 61 -13.00 -31.24 -11.37
N TRP A 62 -13.30 -30.95 -12.60
CA TRP A 62 -12.31 -30.84 -13.67
C TRP A 62 -12.30 -29.41 -14.22
N SER A 63 -11.35 -28.62 -13.73
CA SER A 63 -11.07 -27.30 -14.29
C SER A 63 -10.39 -27.45 -15.64
N GLN A 64 -11.13 -27.26 -16.72
CA GLN A 64 -10.59 -27.30 -18.08
C GLN A 64 -9.64 -26.09 -18.33
N LYS A 65 -9.95 -24.93 -17.76
CA LYS A 65 -9.15 -23.71 -17.91
C LYS A 65 -7.73 -23.87 -17.35
N LEU A 66 -7.60 -24.59 -16.23
CA LEU A 66 -6.33 -24.76 -15.52
C LEU A 66 -5.75 -26.17 -15.71
N ASN A 67 -6.45 -27.04 -16.43
CA ASN A 67 -6.11 -28.45 -16.62
C ASN A 67 -5.83 -29.16 -15.28
N ARG A 68 -6.73 -28.95 -14.30
CA ARG A 68 -6.62 -29.51 -12.94
C ARG A 68 -7.81 -30.38 -12.59
N ILE A 69 -7.56 -31.41 -11.80
CA ILE A 69 -8.57 -32.33 -11.28
C ILE A 69 -8.52 -32.26 -9.76
N ASP A 70 -9.68 -31.94 -9.12
CA ASP A 70 -9.81 -31.89 -7.68
C ASP A 70 -10.93 -32.78 -7.19
N ARG A 71 -10.65 -33.54 -6.13
CA ARG A 71 -11.58 -34.44 -5.45
C ARG A 71 -11.90 -33.99 -4.03
N CYS A 72 -11.59 -32.78 -3.68
CA CYS A 72 -11.76 -32.20 -2.34
C CYS A 72 -13.23 -32.27 -1.88
N GLU A 73 -14.19 -32.09 -2.79
CA GLU A 73 -15.62 -32.22 -2.49
C GLU A 73 -16.03 -33.63 -2.12
N THR A 74 -15.19 -34.65 -2.34
CA THR A 74 -15.45 -36.01 -1.86
C THR A 74 -15.59 -36.07 -0.33
N CYS A 75 -14.86 -35.20 0.38
CA CYS A 75 -14.90 -35.04 1.85
C CYS A 75 -15.54 -33.72 2.28
N HIS A 76 -15.33 -32.62 1.53
CA HIS A 76 -15.87 -31.28 1.83
C HIS A 76 -17.25 -31.06 1.18
N LEU A 77 -18.23 -31.83 1.57
CA LEU A 77 -19.56 -31.94 0.93
C LEU A 77 -20.46 -30.71 1.10
N GLY A 78 -20.15 -29.84 2.07
CA GLY A 78 -20.94 -28.64 2.37
C GLY A 78 -20.50 -27.37 1.65
N VAL A 79 -19.43 -27.41 0.89
CA VAL A 79 -18.75 -26.22 0.30
C VAL A 79 -19.71 -25.27 -0.43
N THR A 80 -20.66 -25.81 -1.20
CA THR A 80 -21.64 -25.03 -1.98
C THR A 80 -22.99 -24.86 -1.30
N GLN A 81 -23.17 -25.38 -0.07
CA GLN A 81 -24.47 -25.46 0.61
C GLN A 81 -24.67 -24.28 1.57
N ALA A 82 -25.49 -23.29 1.19
CA ALA A 82 -25.75 -22.09 2.01
C ALA A 82 -26.34 -22.43 3.40
N ALA A 83 -27.13 -23.50 3.51
CA ALA A 83 -27.69 -23.95 4.78
C ALA A 83 -26.62 -24.46 5.77
N LEU A 84 -25.39 -24.68 5.33
CA LEU A 84 -24.28 -25.23 6.12
C LEU A 84 -23.25 -24.18 6.53
N ALA A 85 -23.59 -22.87 6.50
CA ALA A 85 -22.69 -21.79 6.88
C ALA A 85 -22.06 -21.94 8.29
N HIS A 86 -22.79 -22.59 9.20
CA HIS A 86 -22.36 -22.83 10.59
C HIS A 86 -22.06 -24.30 10.90
N ALA A 87 -22.00 -25.14 9.88
CA ALA A 87 -21.70 -26.56 10.07
C ALA A 87 -20.23 -26.75 10.56
N PRO A 88 -19.95 -27.87 11.27
CA PRO A 88 -18.58 -28.22 11.62
C PRO A 88 -17.79 -28.60 10.38
N GLN A 89 -16.46 -28.38 10.43
CA GLN A 89 -15.56 -28.88 9.38
C GLN A 89 -15.58 -30.44 9.37
N PRO A 90 -15.49 -31.04 8.19
CA PRO A 90 -15.25 -30.45 6.86
C PRO A 90 -16.55 -30.12 6.08
N PHE A 91 -17.71 -30.01 6.74
CA PHE A 91 -19.01 -29.88 6.11
C PHE A 91 -19.53 -28.45 6.01
N ARG A 92 -18.69 -27.48 6.40
CA ARG A 92 -19.05 -26.06 6.38
C ARG A 92 -19.08 -25.51 4.95
N GLN A 93 -20.04 -24.60 4.71
CA GLN A 93 -20.07 -23.78 3.50
C GLN A 93 -18.76 -22.99 3.37
N HIS A 94 -18.25 -22.91 2.14
CA HIS A 94 -17.13 -22.02 1.82
C HIS A 94 -17.57 -20.55 1.95
N PRO A 95 -16.74 -19.65 2.53
CA PRO A 95 -16.98 -18.22 2.45
C PRO A 95 -17.19 -17.78 0.99
N TRP A 96 -17.94 -16.70 0.81
CA TRP A 96 -18.18 -16.19 -0.53
C TRP A 96 -16.86 -15.83 -1.23
N VAL A 97 -16.73 -16.21 -2.51
CA VAL A 97 -15.61 -15.89 -3.38
C VAL A 97 -16.13 -15.47 -4.76
N TYR A 98 -15.40 -14.61 -5.45
CA TYR A 98 -15.76 -14.13 -6.79
C TYR A 98 -15.64 -15.21 -7.87
N HIS A 99 -14.83 -16.23 -7.63
CA HIS A 99 -14.50 -17.27 -8.61
C HIS A 99 -15.41 -18.47 -8.43
N ASP A 100 -15.90 -19.01 -9.54
CA ASP A 100 -16.66 -20.26 -9.52
C ASP A 100 -15.74 -21.42 -9.16
N ILE A 101 -16.09 -22.16 -8.12
CA ILE A 101 -15.33 -23.29 -7.61
C ILE A 101 -15.23 -24.41 -8.66
N GLU A 102 -16.30 -24.65 -9.44
CA GLU A 102 -16.30 -25.66 -10.51
C GLU A 102 -15.34 -25.28 -11.66
N GLU A 103 -15.17 -23.99 -11.89
CA GLU A 103 -14.31 -23.49 -12.95
C GLU A 103 -12.83 -23.45 -12.55
N PHE A 104 -12.52 -23.05 -11.30
CA PHE A 104 -11.15 -22.84 -10.82
C PHE A 104 -10.59 -23.99 -10.00
N ALA A 105 -11.44 -24.86 -9.46
CA ALA A 105 -11.10 -25.95 -8.54
C ALA A 105 -10.47 -25.46 -7.21
N CYS A 106 -10.34 -26.34 -6.23
CA CYS A 106 -9.94 -26.00 -4.86
C CYS A 106 -8.44 -25.76 -4.71
N THR A 107 -7.63 -26.62 -5.34
CA THR A 107 -6.16 -26.57 -5.21
C THR A 107 -5.52 -25.37 -5.90
N THR A 108 -6.25 -24.66 -6.74
CA THR A 108 -5.79 -23.39 -7.31
C THR A 108 -5.55 -22.34 -6.23
N CYS A 109 -6.45 -22.31 -5.22
CA CYS A 109 -6.39 -21.36 -4.11
C CYS A 109 -5.72 -21.94 -2.87
N HIS A 110 -5.96 -23.24 -2.58
CA HIS A 110 -5.55 -23.85 -1.32
C HIS A 110 -4.27 -24.68 -1.40
N GLU A 111 -3.73 -24.94 -2.60
CA GLU A 111 -2.67 -25.93 -2.80
C GLU A 111 -3.11 -27.35 -2.36
N GLY A 112 -2.20 -28.22 -1.98
CA GLY A 112 -2.51 -29.63 -1.64
C GLY A 112 -2.50 -30.52 -2.87
N GLN A 113 -3.02 -31.76 -2.73
CA GLN A 113 -3.04 -32.76 -3.79
C GLN A 113 -4.47 -33.09 -4.23
N GLY A 114 -4.96 -32.38 -5.25
CA GLY A 114 -6.36 -32.45 -5.67
C GLY A 114 -6.86 -33.84 -6.05
N ALA A 115 -6.02 -34.69 -6.64
CA ALA A 115 -6.41 -36.03 -7.07
C ALA A 115 -6.47 -37.07 -5.95
N ALA A 116 -5.99 -36.75 -4.76
CA ALA A 116 -5.97 -37.66 -3.61
C ALA A 116 -7.35 -37.94 -3.01
N THR A 117 -7.46 -39.03 -2.28
CA THR A 117 -8.72 -39.49 -1.66
C THR A 117 -8.58 -39.85 -0.18
N THR A 118 -7.42 -39.59 0.41
CA THR A 118 -7.17 -39.61 1.85
C THR A 118 -6.88 -38.21 2.35
N THR A 119 -7.16 -37.92 3.61
CA THR A 119 -6.93 -36.57 4.19
C THR A 119 -5.45 -36.20 4.16
N GLU A 120 -4.59 -37.13 4.55
CA GLU A 120 -3.15 -36.91 4.62
C GLU A 120 -2.56 -36.55 3.24
N GLU A 121 -2.89 -37.35 2.22
CA GLU A 121 -2.44 -37.10 0.84
C GLU A 121 -3.07 -35.83 0.27
N ALA A 122 -4.40 -35.62 0.43
CA ALA A 122 -5.11 -34.47 -0.14
C ALA A 122 -4.58 -33.14 0.42
N HIS A 123 -4.22 -33.11 1.70
CA HIS A 123 -3.61 -31.95 2.33
C HIS A 123 -2.10 -31.83 2.06
N GLY A 124 -1.50 -32.82 1.39
CA GLY A 124 -0.08 -32.80 1.01
C GLY A 124 0.85 -33.09 2.17
N ASN A 125 0.38 -33.73 3.24
CA ASN A 125 1.19 -34.10 4.41
C ASN A 125 1.92 -35.44 4.20
N VAL A 126 2.44 -35.64 3.00
CA VAL A 126 3.17 -36.84 2.59
C VAL A 126 4.57 -36.49 2.11
N GLU A 127 5.49 -37.45 2.32
CA GLU A 127 6.89 -37.28 1.94
C GLU A 127 7.01 -36.95 0.42
N TYR A 128 7.90 -36.00 0.10
CA TYR A 128 8.17 -35.52 -1.25
C TYR A 128 7.04 -34.74 -1.95
N TRP A 129 5.92 -34.45 -1.28
CA TRP A 129 4.94 -33.54 -1.85
C TRP A 129 5.37 -32.08 -1.60
N GLU A 130 5.59 -31.35 -2.66
CA GLU A 130 6.25 -30.03 -2.63
C GLU A 130 5.31 -28.89 -2.22
N ARG A 131 4.00 -29.08 -2.36
CA ARG A 131 2.96 -28.04 -2.14
C ARG A 131 1.85 -28.53 -1.22
N PRO A 132 2.11 -28.61 0.09
CA PRO A 132 1.07 -28.95 1.06
C PRO A 132 -0.03 -27.88 1.09
N LEU A 133 -1.17 -28.22 1.71
CA LEU A 133 -2.27 -27.28 1.90
C LEU A 133 -1.79 -25.97 2.51
N LEU A 134 -2.14 -24.86 1.86
CA LEU A 134 -1.73 -23.53 2.34
C LEU A 134 -2.52 -23.18 3.62
N PRO A 135 -1.86 -22.77 4.71
CA PRO A 135 -2.58 -22.32 5.89
C PRO A 135 -3.52 -21.15 5.56
N ALA A 136 -4.72 -21.12 6.14
CA ALA A 136 -5.75 -20.13 5.84
C ALA A 136 -5.25 -18.66 5.90
N ALA A 137 -4.32 -18.37 6.81
CA ALA A 137 -3.71 -17.04 6.95
C ALA A 137 -2.85 -16.59 5.75
N TYR A 138 -2.56 -17.48 4.80
CA TYR A 138 -1.72 -17.24 3.62
C TYR A 138 -2.45 -17.51 2.29
N VAL A 139 -3.73 -17.83 2.33
CA VAL A 139 -4.50 -18.23 1.12
C VAL A 139 -4.51 -17.14 0.04
N GLU A 140 -4.47 -15.86 0.43
CA GLU A 140 -4.40 -14.73 -0.51
C GLU A 140 -3.15 -14.78 -1.41
N ALA A 141 -2.11 -15.54 -1.05
CA ALA A 141 -0.96 -15.73 -1.92
C ALA A 141 -1.36 -16.32 -3.28
N SER A 142 -2.36 -17.19 -3.32
CA SER A 142 -2.83 -17.81 -4.54
C SER A 142 -3.50 -16.82 -5.49
N CYS A 143 -4.12 -15.74 -4.99
CA CYS A 143 -4.67 -14.67 -5.82
C CYS A 143 -3.58 -14.06 -6.74
N GLY A 144 -2.38 -13.88 -6.22
CA GLY A 144 -1.28 -13.28 -6.97
C GLY A 144 -0.69 -14.15 -8.09
N LYS A 145 -1.12 -15.39 -8.24
CA LYS A 145 -0.77 -16.24 -9.38
C LYS A 145 -1.36 -15.67 -10.67
N CYS A 146 -2.60 -15.19 -10.61
CA CYS A 146 -3.31 -14.60 -11.75
C CYS A 146 -3.35 -13.07 -11.69
N HIS A 147 -3.63 -12.48 -10.54
CA HIS A 147 -3.73 -11.04 -10.34
C HIS A 147 -2.34 -10.41 -10.25
N LYS A 148 -1.97 -9.58 -11.24
CA LYS A 148 -0.68 -8.85 -11.26
C LYS A 148 -0.82 -7.36 -10.97
N GLU A 149 -2.06 -6.85 -10.87
CA GLU A 149 -2.37 -5.47 -10.47
C GLU A 149 -1.92 -5.18 -9.03
N GLU A 150 -1.74 -3.90 -8.72
CA GLU A 150 -1.26 -3.47 -7.40
C GLU A 150 -2.27 -3.74 -6.29
N ASN A 151 -3.52 -3.38 -6.53
CA ASN A 151 -4.63 -3.56 -5.61
C ASN A 151 -5.47 -4.74 -6.09
N VAL A 152 -5.46 -5.82 -5.34
CA VAL A 152 -6.26 -7.00 -5.64
C VAL A 152 -7.52 -6.96 -4.78
N PRO A 153 -8.72 -6.91 -5.39
CA PRO A 153 -9.97 -6.92 -4.65
C PRO A 153 -10.05 -8.12 -3.70
N GLU A 154 -10.54 -7.90 -2.48
CA GLU A 154 -10.73 -8.93 -1.44
C GLU A 154 -9.44 -9.70 -1.04
N ALA A 155 -8.24 -9.18 -1.41
CA ALA A 155 -6.95 -9.72 -1.00
C ALA A 155 -6.07 -8.63 -0.32
N PRO A 156 -6.49 -8.13 0.85
CA PRO A 156 -5.83 -7.01 1.54
C PRO A 156 -4.39 -7.33 1.97
N LEU A 157 -4.09 -8.56 2.40
CA LEU A 157 -2.74 -8.95 2.78
C LEU A 157 -1.81 -9.01 1.56
N LEU A 158 -2.27 -9.53 0.44
CA LEU A 158 -1.49 -9.53 -0.80
C LEU A 158 -1.19 -8.09 -1.26
N THR A 159 -2.20 -7.23 -1.27
CA THR A 159 -2.09 -5.80 -1.60
C THR A 159 -1.10 -5.10 -0.68
N LEU A 160 -1.24 -5.26 0.64
CA LEU A 160 -0.33 -4.70 1.63
C LEU A 160 1.10 -5.23 1.46
N GLY A 161 1.25 -6.54 1.24
CA GLY A 161 2.56 -7.17 1.07
C GLY A 161 3.31 -6.63 -0.15
N ARG A 162 2.64 -6.47 -1.28
CA ARG A 162 3.21 -5.87 -2.49
C ARG A 162 3.67 -4.42 -2.25
N LYS A 163 2.84 -3.64 -1.59
CA LYS A 163 3.19 -2.28 -1.16
C LYS A 163 4.43 -2.28 -0.27
N LEU A 164 4.48 -3.12 0.75
CA LEU A 164 5.59 -3.19 1.70
C LEU A 164 6.90 -3.66 1.04
N ILE A 165 6.87 -4.62 0.10
CA ILE A 165 8.06 -5.04 -0.67
C ILE A 165 8.66 -3.85 -1.42
N ARG A 166 7.84 -3.00 -2.03
CA ARG A 166 8.30 -1.77 -2.71
C ARG A 166 8.85 -0.77 -1.71
N GLU A 167 8.06 -0.41 -0.71
CA GLU A 167 8.40 0.64 0.26
C GLU A 167 9.66 0.30 1.06
N SER A 168 9.86 -0.97 1.42
CA SER A 168 11.05 -1.45 2.11
C SER A 168 12.24 -1.66 1.17
N ASN A 169 12.06 -1.41 -0.13
CA ASN A 169 13.09 -1.47 -1.16
C ASN A 169 13.88 -2.80 -1.15
N CYS A 170 13.19 -3.93 -1.04
CA CYS A 170 13.79 -5.27 -0.98
C CYS A 170 14.71 -5.54 -2.19
N VAL A 171 14.41 -4.90 -3.35
CA VAL A 171 15.24 -4.96 -4.57
C VAL A 171 16.60 -4.27 -4.45
N ALA A 172 16.89 -3.59 -3.34
CA ALA A 172 18.22 -3.10 -3.05
C ALA A 172 19.25 -4.24 -2.93
N CYS A 173 18.80 -5.39 -2.39
CA CYS A 173 19.62 -6.57 -2.18
C CYS A 173 19.14 -7.78 -2.97
N HIS A 174 17.83 -7.92 -3.23
CA HIS A 174 17.23 -9.06 -3.91
C HIS A 174 16.84 -8.72 -5.35
N LYS A 175 16.93 -9.70 -6.24
CA LYS A 175 16.25 -9.64 -7.54
C LYS A 175 14.82 -10.11 -7.32
N ILE A 176 13.83 -9.32 -7.75
CA ILE A 176 12.40 -9.65 -7.65
C ILE A 176 11.73 -9.19 -8.95
N ALA A 177 11.18 -10.13 -9.71
CA ALA A 177 10.52 -9.82 -10.97
C ALA A 177 9.32 -8.87 -10.74
N GLY A 178 9.16 -7.88 -11.60
CA GLY A 178 8.08 -6.88 -11.49
C GLY A 178 8.32 -5.75 -10.48
N TYR A 179 9.46 -5.75 -9.77
CA TYR A 179 9.79 -4.69 -8.83
C TYR A 179 11.04 -3.92 -9.24
N SER A 180 11.02 -2.61 -9.02
CA SER A 180 12.13 -1.70 -9.29
C SER A 180 12.55 -0.97 -8.02
N LYS A 181 13.80 -0.46 -8.02
CA LYS A 181 14.34 0.33 -6.91
C LYS A 181 13.48 1.58 -6.70
N GLN A 182 13.05 1.80 -5.46
CA GLN A 182 12.34 3.00 -5.05
C GLN A 182 13.31 4.15 -4.76
N TRP A 183 12.80 5.37 -4.81
CA TRP A 183 13.56 6.53 -4.41
C TRP A 183 13.87 6.49 -2.92
N VAL A 184 15.12 6.79 -2.58
CA VAL A 184 15.58 7.04 -1.21
C VAL A 184 16.49 8.27 -1.22
N PRO A 185 16.70 8.94 -0.05
CA PRO A 185 17.53 10.13 0.00
C PRO A 185 18.93 9.91 -0.58
N ASN A 186 19.34 10.83 -1.44
CA ASN A 186 20.71 10.93 -1.90
C ASN A 186 21.59 11.39 -0.73
N LEU A 187 22.73 10.74 -0.53
CA LEU A 187 23.66 11.05 0.55
C LEU A 187 24.71 12.10 0.18
N ASN A 188 24.78 12.51 -1.09
CA ASN A 188 25.61 13.67 -1.45
C ASN A 188 25.08 14.90 -0.69
N GLY A 189 25.97 15.66 -0.10
CA GLY A 189 25.62 16.80 0.75
C GLY A 189 25.10 16.44 2.15
N ILE A 190 25.14 15.17 2.56
CA ILE A 190 24.66 14.75 3.89
C ILE A 190 25.42 15.47 5.02
N GLY A 191 26.72 15.68 4.88
CA GLY A 191 27.55 16.39 5.85
C GLY A 191 27.26 17.90 5.95
N THR A 192 26.51 18.46 4.99
CA THR A 192 26.00 19.84 5.05
C THR A 192 24.58 19.88 5.57
N LYS A 193 23.83 18.77 5.39
CA LYS A 193 22.43 18.67 5.74
C LYS A 193 22.18 18.41 7.22
N VAL A 194 22.86 17.42 7.81
CA VAL A 194 22.53 16.89 9.15
C VAL A 194 23.59 17.20 10.19
N ASN A 195 23.18 17.17 11.45
CA ASN A 195 24.07 17.24 12.59
C ASN A 195 24.65 15.85 12.88
N ARG A 196 25.97 15.77 13.11
CA ARG A 196 26.67 14.50 13.37
C ARG A 196 26.07 13.67 14.52
N PRO A 197 25.75 14.24 15.70
CA PRO A 197 25.16 13.50 16.80
C PRO A 197 23.87 12.79 16.41
N TRP A 198 23.00 13.50 15.68
CA TRP A 198 21.79 12.92 15.16
C TRP A 198 22.10 11.76 14.20
N LEU A 199 23.07 11.91 13.31
CA LEU A 199 23.41 10.87 12.34
C LEU A 199 23.88 9.57 13.02
N VAL A 200 24.66 9.66 14.09
CA VAL A 200 25.07 8.50 14.90
C VAL A 200 23.85 7.80 15.49
N SER A 201 22.96 8.55 16.14
CA SER A 201 21.73 7.99 16.73
C SER A 201 20.83 7.35 15.66
N TRP A 202 20.69 7.98 14.50
CA TRP A 202 19.94 7.46 13.37
C TRP A 202 20.50 6.14 12.83
N LEU A 203 21.81 6.05 12.67
CA LEU A 203 22.47 4.81 12.22
C LEU A 203 22.27 3.66 13.20
N LYS A 204 22.27 3.93 14.50
CA LYS A 204 22.06 2.93 15.55
C LYS A 204 20.63 2.39 15.56
N ASP A 205 19.64 3.27 15.51
CA ASP A 205 18.23 2.87 15.46
C ASP A 205 17.37 3.92 14.76
N PRO A 206 17.13 3.76 13.44
CA PRO A 206 16.30 4.69 12.67
C PRO A 206 14.86 4.79 13.17
N LYS A 207 14.27 3.70 13.68
CA LYS A 207 12.87 3.66 14.12
C LYS A 207 12.66 4.20 15.53
N ALA A 208 13.67 4.18 16.38
CA ALA A 208 13.62 4.86 17.66
C ALA A 208 13.49 6.39 17.47
N TYR A 209 14.05 6.91 16.38
CA TYR A 209 13.98 8.33 16.03
C TYR A 209 12.75 8.69 15.18
N ASP A 210 12.44 7.86 14.19
CA ASP A 210 11.27 8.01 13.31
C ASP A 210 10.59 6.63 13.15
N PRO A 211 9.50 6.36 13.88
CA PRO A 211 8.79 5.07 13.80
C PRO A 211 8.29 4.71 12.40
N LEU A 212 8.13 5.71 11.52
CA LEU A 212 7.71 5.52 10.13
C LEU A 212 8.87 5.31 9.17
N SER A 213 10.11 5.31 9.67
CA SER A 213 11.32 5.12 8.85
C SER A 213 11.26 3.82 8.06
N LYS A 214 11.59 3.92 6.77
CA LYS A 214 11.79 2.77 5.88
C LYS A 214 13.24 2.25 5.91
N MET A 215 14.17 2.98 6.53
CA MET A 215 15.54 2.52 6.73
C MET A 215 15.53 1.41 7.78
N PRO A 216 16.05 0.20 7.45
CA PRO A 216 16.12 -0.90 8.40
C PRO A 216 17.20 -0.69 9.46
N ASN A 217 17.07 -1.37 10.59
CA ASN A 217 18.11 -1.42 11.59
C ASN A 217 19.20 -2.44 11.19
N PHE A 218 20.43 -1.98 11.08
CA PHE A 218 21.61 -2.82 10.77
C PHE A 218 22.32 -3.35 12.02
N HIS A 219 21.89 -2.91 13.21
CA HIS A 219 22.51 -3.23 14.50
C HIS A 219 24.02 -2.88 14.55
N PHE A 220 24.33 -1.66 14.12
CA PHE A 220 25.70 -1.15 14.22
C PHE A 220 26.15 -1.07 15.68
N THR A 221 27.41 -1.41 15.93
CA THR A 221 28.06 -1.06 17.20
C THR A 221 28.25 0.43 17.32
N ASP A 222 28.54 0.93 18.51
CA ASP A 222 28.82 2.36 18.73
C ASP A 222 30.02 2.82 17.89
N GLU A 223 31.05 2.00 17.77
CA GLU A 223 32.22 2.26 16.93
C GLU A 223 31.84 2.32 15.45
N GLU A 224 31.13 1.30 14.92
CA GLU A 224 30.70 1.27 13.52
C GLU A 224 29.82 2.48 13.18
N ALA A 225 28.89 2.87 14.05
CA ALA A 225 28.01 4.01 13.85
C ALA A 225 28.78 5.34 13.83
N ASN A 226 29.74 5.52 14.73
CA ASN A 226 30.61 6.69 14.78
C ASN A 226 31.49 6.82 13.53
N VAL A 227 32.16 5.74 13.14
CA VAL A 227 33.03 5.70 11.94
C VAL A 227 32.22 5.96 10.67
N LEU A 228 31.03 5.36 10.53
CA LEU A 228 30.15 5.62 9.40
C LEU A 228 29.66 7.08 9.38
N ALA A 229 29.32 7.65 10.54
CA ALA A 229 28.91 9.04 10.63
C ALA A 229 30.06 9.98 10.19
N ASP A 230 31.28 9.76 10.68
CA ASP A 230 32.46 10.54 10.29
C ASP A 230 32.70 10.48 8.78
N PHE A 231 32.65 9.27 8.20
CA PHE A 231 32.75 9.07 6.77
C PHE A 231 31.68 9.83 6.00
N LEU A 232 30.40 9.70 6.39
CA LEU A 232 29.28 10.38 5.73
C LEU A 232 29.35 11.89 5.86
N MET A 233 29.83 12.43 6.98
CA MET A 233 30.01 13.88 7.20
C MET A 233 31.06 14.51 6.27
N THR A 234 31.89 13.73 5.59
CA THR A 234 32.83 14.26 4.57
C THR A 234 32.14 14.69 3.28
N PHE A 235 30.93 14.15 2.98
CA PHE A 235 30.18 14.45 1.75
C PHE A 235 29.36 15.72 1.90
N LYS A 236 29.98 16.88 1.61
CA LYS A 236 29.38 18.21 1.80
C LYS A 236 28.78 18.82 0.54
N THR A 237 29.06 18.26 -0.65
CA THR A 237 28.59 18.77 -1.93
C THR A 237 27.35 18.02 -2.40
N PHE A 238 26.32 18.74 -2.82
CA PHE A 238 25.12 18.13 -3.42
C PHE A 238 25.42 17.60 -4.83
N ALA A 239 24.77 16.49 -5.23
CA ALA A 239 25.02 15.81 -6.51
C ALA A 239 24.82 16.71 -7.75
N ASN A 240 23.91 17.68 -7.67
CA ASN A 240 23.64 18.65 -8.73
C ASN A 240 24.48 19.93 -8.63
N GLY A 241 25.47 19.97 -7.74
CA GLY A 241 26.32 21.14 -7.52
C GLY A 241 25.63 22.31 -6.81
N ALA A 242 24.42 22.13 -6.27
CA ALA A 242 23.73 23.20 -5.56
C ALA A 242 24.55 23.72 -4.37
N GLN A 243 24.46 25.00 -4.13
CA GLN A 243 25.07 25.66 -2.98
C GLN A 243 23.99 26.15 -2.03
N LEU A 244 24.32 26.24 -0.74
CA LEU A 244 23.42 26.86 0.23
C LEU A 244 23.57 28.38 0.19
N GLU A 245 22.47 29.09 0.06
CA GLU A 245 22.45 30.55 0.25
C GLU A 245 22.72 30.87 1.72
N PRO A 246 23.40 31.98 1.99
CA PRO A 246 23.64 32.46 3.36
C PRO A 246 22.33 32.68 4.11
N LEU A 247 22.33 32.40 5.42
CA LEU A 247 21.20 32.73 6.28
C LEU A 247 20.92 34.24 6.30
N PRO A 248 19.66 34.66 6.35
CA PRO A 248 19.31 36.04 6.66
C PRO A 248 19.96 36.48 7.99
N LYS A 249 20.36 37.75 8.08
CA LYS A 249 21.00 38.28 9.30
C LYS A 249 20.21 37.98 10.57
N ALA A 250 18.89 37.99 10.49
CA ALA A 250 18.00 37.72 11.63
C ALA A 250 18.08 36.29 12.19
N LEU A 251 18.59 35.33 11.40
CA LEU A 251 18.83 33.94 11.82
C LEU A 251 20.30 33.65 12.10
N ALA A 252 21.21 34.58 11.71
CA ALA A 252 22.62 34.35 11.92
C ALA A 252 22.94 34.31 13.44
N ALA A 253 23.81 33.38 13.84
CA ALA A 253 24.21 33.19 15.24
C ALA A 253 24.74 34.50 15.91
N SER A 254 25.26 35.44 15.11
CA SER A 254 25.68 36.77 15.56
C SER A 254 24.53 37.69 16.03
N SER A 255 23.28 37.35 15.73
CA SER A 255 22.08 38.15 16.08
C SER A 255 21.43 37.76 17.40
N GLY A 256 21.91 36.71 18.08
CA GLY A 256 21.32 36.15 19.29
C GLY A 256 20.06 35.32 19.01
N PRO A 257 19.33 34.86 20.07
CA PRO A 257 18.13 34.08 19.90
C PRO A 257 17.03 34.85 19.16
N ALA A 258 16.19 34.12 18.40
CA ALA A 258 15.06 34.71 17.69
C ALA A 258 14.09 35.39 18.68
N SER A 259 13.55 36.56 18.31
CA SER A 259 12.61 37.29 19.16
C SER A 259 11.27 36.55 19.24
N ASP A 260 10.57 36.68 20.38
CA ASP A 260 9.23 36.10 20.59
C ASP A 260 8.26 36.49 19.48
N LYS A 261 8.30 37.73 19.01
CA LYS A 261 7.49 38.23 17.89
C LYS A 261 7.78 37.48 16.59
N MET A 262 9.03 37.13 16.33
CA MET A 262 9.41 36.35 15.14
C MET A 262 8.89 34.90 15.26
N ILE A 263 9.03 34.30 16.44
CA ILE A 263 8.53 32.94 16.72
C ILE A 263 7.01 32.89 16.57
N GLU A 264 6.28 33.89 17.10
CA GLU A 264 4.83 33.98 16.97
C GLU A 264 4.37 34.12 15.52
N ALA A 265 5.05 34.99 14.75
CA ALA A 265 4.81 35.13 13.32
C ALA A 265 5.07 33.81 12.56
N GLY A 266 6.15 33.10 12.91
CA GLY A 266 6.48 31.79 12.35
C GLY A 266 5.43 30.74 12.69
N THR A 267 4.95 30.70 13.93
CA THR A 267 3.86 29.82 14.40
C THR A 267 2.61 30.02 13.55
N THR A 268 2.22 31.27 13.35
CA THR A 268 1.04 31.62 12.54
C THR A 268 1.21 31.16 11.11
N ARG A 269 2.35 31.46 10.50
CA ARG A 269 2.62 31.10 9.10
C ARG A 269 2.75 29.59 8.89
N PHE A 270 3.34 28.84 9.83
CA PHE A 270 3.42 27.39 9.82
C PHE A 270 2.01 26.74 9.82
N ARG A 271 1.09 27.28 10.63
CA ARG A 271 -0.31 26.84 10.68
C ARG A 271 -1.05 27.15 9.38
N GLU A 272 -0.90 28.36 8.85
CA GLU A 272 -1.53 28.81 7.59
C GLU A 272 -1.06 27.98 6.40
N ALA A 273 0.23 27.65 6.35
CA ALA A 273 0.82 26.79 5.32
C ALA A 273 0.34 25.33 5.43
N ARG A 274 -0.15 24.93 6.61
CA ARG A 274 -0.65 23.57 6.90
C ARG A 274 0.40 22.48 6.70
N CYS A 275 1.61 22.70 7.16
CA CYS A 275 2.70 21.71 7.07
C CYS A 275 2.29 20.35 7.66
N ILE A 276 1.43 20.34 8.69
CA ILE A 276 0.88 19.14 9.32
C ILE A 276 -0.06 18.31 8.42
N THR A 277 -0.46 18.81 7.25
CA THR A 277 -1.20 17.98 6.28
C THR A 277 -0.40 16.75 5.85
N CYS A 278 0.89 16.93 5.66
CA CYS A 278 1.81 15.88 5.23
C CYS A 278 2.70 15.37 6.38
N HIS A 279 3.13 16.28 7.26
CA HIS A 279 4.08 16.02 8.33
C HIS A 279 3.39 15.69 9.65
N LEU A 280 3.94 14.70 10.35
CA LEU A 280 3.63 14.43 11.73
C LEU A 280 4.38 15.42 12.63
N VAL A 281 3.73 15.95 13.66
CA VAL A 281 4.32 16.80 14.71
C VAL A 281 3.77 16.37 16.06
N ASN A 282 4.59 15.77 16.92
CA ASN A 282 4.19 15.24 18.22
C ASN A 282 2.94 14.33 18.13
N GLY A 283 2.95 13.39 17.18
CA GLY A 283 1.87 12.42 16.98
C GLY A 283 0.60 12.98 16.33
N ARG A 284 0.60 14.22 15.85
CA ARG A 284 -0.52 14.86 15.15
C ARG A 284 -0.14 15.26 13.72
N GLY A 285 -1.00 14.95 12.76
CA GLY A 285 -0.80 15.31 11.36
C GLY A 285 -0.78 14.11 10.42
N GLY A 286 -0.34 14.37 9.18
CA GLY A 286 -0.20 13.36 8.14
C GLY A 286 1.08 12.54 8.28
N THR A 287 1.09 11.37 7.66
CA THR A 287 2.21 10.41 7.68
C THR A 287 2.88 10.25 6.32
N SER A 288 2.55 11.13 5.37
CA SER A 288 3.12 11.08 4.02
C SER A 288 4.50 11.74 3.90
N ALA A 289 4.92 12.47 4.94
CA ALA A 289 6.21 13.13 5.05
C ALA A 289 6.85 12.88 6.43
N PRO A 290 8.17 13.14 6.60
CA PRO A 290 8.87 12.87 7.87
C PRO A 290 8.29 13.62 9.07
N GLU A 291 8.42 13.03 10.26
CA GLU A 291 8.17 13.69 11.56
C GLU A 291 9.05 14.94 11.72
N LEU A 292 8.44 16.04 12.18
CA LEU A 292 9.12 17.33 12.36
C LEU A 292 9.41 17.67 13.83
N ALA A 293 8.88 16.95 14.80
CA ALA A 293 8.96 17.31 16.21
C ALA A 293 10.39 17.57 16.72
N THR A 294 11.40 17.04 16.07
CA THR A 294 12.81 17.18 16.44
C THR A 294 13.71 17.59 15.27
N VAL A 295 13.13 18.22 14.25
CA VAL A 295 13.87 18.50 12.99
C VAL A 295 15.05 19.45 13.19
N ALA A 296 14.98 20.42 14.11
CA ALA A 296 16.06 21.33 14.42
C ALA A 296 17.27 20.61 15.06
N SER A 297 17.06 19.52 15.80
CA SER A 297 18.16 18.68 16.28
C SER A 297 18.77 17.79 15.18
N LYS A 298 18.02 17.55 14.10
CA LYS A 298 18.41 16.68 12.99
C LYS A 298 19.24 17.39 11.93
N VAL A 299 18.77 18.56 11.47
CA VAL A 299 19.33 19.23 10.30
C VAL A 299 20.01 20.55 10.67
N ASN A 300 20.91 21.00 9.81
CA ASN A 300 21.53 22.30 9.92
C ASN A 300 20.53 23.41 9.56
N GLU A 301 20.48 24.49 10.33
CA GLU A 301 19.58 25.62 10.14
C GLU A 301 19.68 26.24 8.73
N GLN A 302 20.90 26.43 8.22
CA GLN A 302 21.10 26.96 6.88
C GLN A 302 20.55 26.01 5.81
N TRP A 303 20.71 24.71 6.01
CA TRP A 303 20.10 23.72 5.12
C TRP A 303 18.58 23.78 5.21
N LEU A 304 18.01 23.87 6.41
CA LEU A 304 16.56 23.92 6.62
C LEU A 304 15.92 25.12 5.91
N TYR A 305 16.53 26.31 6.07
CA TYR A 305 16.09 27.52 5.40
C TYR A 305 16.06 27.35 3.87
N ASN A 306 17.17 26.92 3.29
CA ASN A 306 17.31 26.71 1.84
C ASN A 306 16.39 25.61 1.31
N TYR A 307 16.16 24.57 2.12
CA TYR A 307 15.30 23.47 1.74
C TYR A 307 13.81 23.86 1.70
N ILE A 308 13.34 24.64 2.66
CA ILE A 308 11.96 25.13 2.66
C ILE A 308 11.74 26.16 1.54
N GLU A 309 12.75 26.99 1.24
CA GLU A 309 12.70 27.97 0.15
C GLU A 309 12.53 27.28 -1.21
N GLU A 310 13.35 26.27 -1.49
CA GLU A 310 13.36 25.57 -2.77
C GLU A 310 13.79 24.09 -2.59
N PRO A 311 12.86 23.20 -2.20
CA PRO A 311 13.18 21.81 -1.86
C PRO A 311 13.90 21.06 -2.98
N LYS A 312 13.44 21.24 -4.22
CA LYS A 312 13.96 20.52 -5.39
C LYS A 312 15.34 20.99 -5.83
N ARG A 313 15.75 22.20 -5.46
CA ARG A 313 17.11 22.66 -5.69
C ARG A 313 18.14 21.79 -4.95
N LEU A 314 17.82 21.36 -3.73
CA LEU A 314 18.69 20.49 -2.93
C LEU A 314 18.42 19.00 -3.14
N GLN A 315 17.17 18.63 -3.40
CA GLN A 315 16.73 17.25 -3.63
C GLN A 315 15.76 17.18 -4.82
N PRO A 316 16.24 17.01 -6.05
CA PRO A 316 15.42 17.11 -7.27
C PRO A 316 14.20 16.18 -7.34
N LEU A 317 14.25 15.02 -6.67
CA LEU A 317 13.17 14.02 -6.70
C LEU A 317 12.24 14.09 -5.49
N VAL A 318 12.36 15.12 -4.64
CA VAL A 318 11.50 15.24 -3.47
C VAL A 318 10.06 15.62 -3.83
N GLU A 319 9.11 15.05 -3.11
CA GLU A 319 7.69 15.40 -3.24
C GLU A 319 7.25 16.56 -2.31
N MET A 320 8.17 17.17 -1.57
CA MET A 320 7.86 18.37 -0.78
C MET A 320 7.55 19.52 -1.72
N PRO A 321 6.39 20.17 -1.60
CA PRO A 321 6.03 21.30 -2.44
C PRO A 321 6.85 22.55 -2.10
N GLN A 322 7.06 23.40 -3.09
CA GLN A 322 7.67 24.70 -2.90
C GLN A 322 6.61 25.74 -2.53
N TYR A 323 6.68 26.27 -1.33
CA TYR A 323 5.83 27.36 -0.85
C TYR A 323 6.31 28.71 -1.37
N ARG A 324 5.41 29.64 -1.67
CA ARG A 324 5.73 31.00 -2.12
C ARG A 324 5.85 31.97 -0.95
N PHE A 325 6.62 31.57 0.08
CA PHE A 325 6.93 32.47 1.20
C PHE A 325 7.74 33.67 0.75
N LYS A 326 7.41 34.84 1.30
CA LYS A 326 8.32 35.99 1.26
C LYS A 326 9.49 35.71 2.22
N LYS A 327 10.67 36.28 1.94
CA LYS A 327 11.87 36.05 2.78
C LYS A 327 11.65 36.30 4.29
N PRO A 328 10.94 37.35 4.76
CA PRO A 328 10.65 37.51 6.18
C PRO A 328 9.74 36.43 6.76
N GLU A 329 8.79 35.93 5.97
CA GLU A 329 7.87 34.87 6.37
C GLU A 329 8.62 33.54 6.54
N LEU A 330 9.45 33.19 5.55
CA LEU A 330 10.32 32.01 5.62
C LEU A 330 11.26 32.08 6.83
N THR A 331 11.89 33.25 7.05
CA THR A 331 12.76 33.50 8.21
C THR A 331 12.02 33.22 9.52
N SER A 332 10.78 33.69 9.64
CA SER A 332 9.98 33.46 10.85
C SER A 332 9.59 31.99 11.02
N VAL A 333 9.26 31.27 9.93
CA VAL A 333 8.95 29.84 9.98
C VAL A 333 10.16 29.04 10.44
N VAL A 334 11.35 29.31 9.91
CA VAL A 334 12.59 28.63 10.33
C VAL A 334 12.90 28.95 11.78
N ALA A 335 12.81 30.21 12.20
CA ALA A 335 13.00 30.60 13.61
C ALA A 335 12.05 29.87 14.56
N TYR A 336 10.78 29.71 14.17
CA TYR A 336 9.81 28.94 14.93
C TYR A 336 10.23 27.46 15.03
N MET A 337 10.63 26.83 13.91
CA MET A 337 11.03 25.44 13.89
C MET A 337 12.30 25.18 14.70
N GLU A 338 13.31 26.04 14.57
CA GLU A 338 14.55 25.97 15.35
C GLU A 338 14.32 26.16 16.86
N ASN A 339 13.28 26.90 17.25
CA ASN A 339 12.95 27.08 18.65
C ASN A 339 12.09 25.95 19.24
N GLN A 340 11.12 25.42 18.48
CA GLN A 340 10.09 24.53 18.99
C GLN A 340 10.34 23.05 18.68
N PHE A 341 11.08 22.75 17.62
CA PHE A 341 11.22 21.36 17.15
C PHE A 341 12.62 20.80 17.48
N VAL A 342 12.98 20.94 18.74
CA VAL A 342 14.26 20.52 19.32
C VAL A 342 14.06 19.28 20.20
N ASN A 343 14.96 18.33 20.14
CA ASN A 343 15.01 17.22 21.08
C ASN A 343 15.72 17.66 22.38
N PHE A 344 14.98 18.20 23.33
CA PHE A 344 15.51 18.63 24.62
C PHE A 344 16.00 17.48 25.52
N GLY A 345 15.57 16.23 25.25
CA GLY A 345 15.98 15.04 26.00
C GLY A 345 17.23 14.37 25.44
N ALA A 346 17.76 14.82 24.31
CA ALA A 346 18.98 14.26 23.76
C ALA A 346 20.20 14.68 24.58
N GLU A 347 20.95 13.69 25.09
CA GLU A 347 22.27 13.96 25.67
C GLU A 347 23.17 14.59 24.59
N GLN A 348 23.85 15.68 24.96
CA GLN A 348 24.90 16.25 24.09
C GLN A 348 26.06 15.26 24.11
N PRO A 349 26.43 14.65 22.97
CA PRO A 349 27.55 13.73 22.96
C PRO A 349 28.83 14.49 23.30
N PRO A 350 29.80 13.81 23.93
CA PRO A 350 31.09 14.41 24.20
C PRO A 350 31.77 14.86 22.91
N PRO A 351 32.69 15.83 22.99
CA PRO A 351 33.49 16.20 21.83
C PRO A 351 34.12 14.97 21.17
N HIS A 352 33.91 14.83 19.88
CA HIS A 352 34.39 13.69 19.12
C HIS A 352 35.45 14.14 18.10
N THR A 353 36.59 13.46 18.09
CA THR A 353 37.61 13.61 17.08
C THR A 353 37.69 12.34 16.25
N PRO A 354 37.48 12.39 14.92
CA PRO A 354 37.57 11.21 14.07
C PRO A 354 38.97 10.57 14.19
N GLU A 355 38.99 9.22 14.14
CA GLU A 355 40.27 8.47 14.05
C GLU A 355 40.99 8.78 12.73
N PRO A 356 42.31 8.68 12.67
CA PRO A 356 43.07 9.01 11.45
C PRO A 356 42.64 8.22 10.20
N ASP A 357 42.17 6.97 10.37
CA ASP A 357 41.77 6.04 9.31
C ASP A 357 40.23 5.90 9.17
N PHE A 358 39.47 6.86 9.74
CA PHE A 358 37.99 6.79 9.72
C PHE A 358 37.41 6.70 8.31
N TYR A 359 38.07 7.32 7.32
CA TYR A 359 37.55 7.34 5.95
C TYR A 359 37.60 5.94 5.31
N GLU A 360 38.71 5.25 5.39
CA GLU A 360 38.90 3.90 4.87
C GLU A 360 38.01 2.89 5.60
N LYS A 361 37.95 2.98 6.93
CA LYS A 361 37.07 2.15 7.76
C LYS A 361 35.60 2.41 7.42
N GLY A 362 35.18 3.66 7.29
CA GLY A 362 33.82 4.04 6.94
C GLY A 362 33.43 3.59 5.53
N LEU A 363 34.33 3.71 4.57
CA LEU A 363 34.15 3.19 3.22
C LEU A 363 33.98 1.67 3.21
N ALA A 364 34.79 0.95 4.00
CA ALA A 364 34.68 -0.50 4.14
C ALA A 364 33.32 -0.91 4.74
N LEU A 365 32.85 -0.22 5.78
CA LEU A 365 31.54 -0.44 6.39
C LEU A 365 30.40 -0.09 5.42
N PHE A 366 30.50 1.02 4.71
CA PHE A 366 29.50 1.44 3.70
C PHE A 366 29.32 0.36 2.61
N LYS A 367 30.42 -0.25 2.16
CA LYS A 367 30.40 -1.39 1.23
C LYS A 367 29.90 -2.68 1.88
N LYS A 368 30.38 -3.00 3.10
CA LYS A 368 30.00 -4.21 3.87
C LYS A 368 28.48 -4.31 4.02
N TYR A 369 27.83 -3.21 4.36
CA TYR A 369 26.38 -3.15 4.60
C TYR A 369 25.56 -2.74 3.35
N ASN A 370 26.24 -2.58 2.19
CA ASN A 370 25.61 -2.25 0.90
C ASN A 370 24.71 -1.00 0.93
N CYS A 371 25.15 0.05 1.58
CA CYS A 371 24.40 1.31 1.66
C CYS A 371 24.07 1.88 0.27
N ALA A 372 25.00 1.73 -0.72
CA ALA A 372 24.79 2.09 -2.12
C ALA A 372 23.69 1.24 -2.82
N GLY A 373 23.27 0.12 -2.24
CA GLY A 373 22.12 -0.66 -2.72
C GLY A 373 20.84 0.17 -2.70
N CYS A 374 20.65 0.97 -1.66
CA CYS A 374 19.55 1.92 -1.52
C CYS A 374 19.97 3.34 -1.90
N HIS A 375 20.96 3.90 -1.22
CA HIS A 375 21.36 5.31 -1.33
C HIS A 375 22.27 5.59 -2.54
N THR A 376 22.11 6.77 -3.13
CA THR A 376 23.07 7.30 -4.10
C THR A 376 24.13 8.09 -3.37
N LEU A 377 25.40 7.85 -3.70
CA LEU A 377 26.56 8.60 -3.23
C LEU A 377 27.62 8.60 -4.33
N ASP A 378 28.12 9.76 -4.70
CA ASP A 378 29.09 9.91 -5.78
C ASP A 378 30.37 9.11 -5.51
N GLY A 379 30.89 8.48 -6.54
CA GLY A 379 32.05 7.58 -6.42
C GLY A 379 31.73 6.20 -5.84
N MET A 380 30.51 5.97 -5.38
CA MET A 380 30.08 4.68 -4.82
C MET A 380 29.18 3.95 -5.79
N GLN A 381 29.70 2.89 -6.41
CA GLN A 381 28.91 2.03 -7.26
C GLN A 381 28.05 1.08 -6.41
N ARG A 382 26.85 0.76 -6.92
CA ARG A 382 26.01 -0.28 -6.34
C ARG A 382 26.80 -1.59 -6.28
N ALA A 383 26.90 -2.20 -5.10
CA ALA A 383 27.40 -3.55 -4.96
C ALA A 383 26.50 -4.53 -5.75
N GLN A 384 27.05 -5.67 -6.15
CA GLN A 384 26.27 -6.74 -6.77
C GLN A 384 25.11 -7.14 -5.86
N VAL A 385 24.03 -7.69 -6.47
CA VAL A 385 22.89 -8.26 -5.74
C VAL A 385 23.43 -9.23 -4.67
N MET A 386 23.18 -8.93 -3.40
CA MET A 386 23.75 -9.67 -2.27
C MET A 386 22.83 -10.77 -1.76
N GLY A 387 21.53 -10.62 -1.98
CA GLY A 387 20.51 -11.58 -1.56
C GLY A 387 20.15 -12.53 -2.71
N PRO A 388 19.51 -13.67 -2.42
CA PRO A 388 19.02 -14.60 -3.43
C PRO A 388 17.96 -13.94 -4.33
N ASP A 389 17.77 -14.51 -5.52
CA ASP A 389 16.64 -14.19 -6.40
C ASP A 389 15.33 -14.67 -5.75
N LEU A 390 14.38 -13.76 -5.56
CA LEU A 390 13.07 -14.04 -4.95
C LEU A 390 11.95 -14.11 -5.99
N SER A 391 12.26 -14.01 -7.29
CA SER A 391 11.25 -13.92 -8.36
C SER A 391 10.30 -15.12 -8.38
N PHE A 392 10.75 -16.28 -7.86
CA PHE A 392 9.96 -17.52 -7.79
C PHE A 392 10.05 -18.16 -6.40
N ILE A 393 10.20 -17.36 -5.36
CA ILE A 393 10.39 -17.85 -4.01
C ILE A 393 9.21 -18.71 -3.51
N GLY A 394 7.99 -18.45 -4.00
CA GLY A 394 6.79 -19.22 -3.68
C GLY A 394 6.83 -20.66 -4.21
N SER A 395 7.71 -20.96 -5.17
CA SER A 395 7.97 -22.31 -5.69
C SER A 395 9.17 -22.99 -5.08
N LYS A 396 9.83 -22.35 -4.09
CA LYS A 396 11.03 -22.91 -3.47
C LYS A 396 10.70 -24.18 -2.67
N LYS A 397 11.47 -25.22 -2.94
CA LYS A 397 11.27 -26.53 -2.32
C LYS A 397 11.82 -26.57 -0.90
N LEU A 398 11.18 -27.31 0.00
CA LEU A 398 11.56 -27.36 1.41
C LEU A 398 12.99 -27.87 1.63
N TYR A 399 13.47 -28.82 0.82
CA TYR A 399 14.83 -29.33 0.90
C TYR A 399 15.91 -28.33 0.44
N GLU A 400 15.52 -27.23 -0.19
CA GLU A 400 16.41 -26.12 -0.56
C GLU A 400 16.52 -25.07 0.55
N ILE A 401 15.79 -25.25 1.65
CA ILE A 401 15.72 -24.30 2.76
C ILE A 401 16.55 -24.82 3.93
N ASP A 402 17.51 -24.02 4.35
CA ASP A 402 18.21 -24.24 5.60
C ASP A 402 17.42 -23.60 6.76
N PHE A 403 16.78 -24.43 7.56
CA PHE A 403 16.05 -24.01 8.76
C PHE A 403 16.98 -23.80 9.96
N GLY A 404 18.25 -24.18 9.86
CA GLY A 404 19.23 -24.04 10.94
C GLY A 404 18.73 -24.66 12.24
N GLN A 405 19.01 -23.97 13.37
CA GLN A 405 18.53 -24.35 14.70
C GLN A 405 17.31 -23.51 15.14
N SER A 406 16.55 -22.98 14.21
CA SER A 406 15.46 -22.05 14.50
C SER A 406 14.29 -22.65 15.31
N GLY A 407 14.12 -23.98 15.26
CA GLY A 407 13.03 -24.69 15.96
C GLY A 407 11.62 -24.37 15.42
N ILE A 408 11.50 -23.73 14.26
CA ILE A 408 10.22 -23.39 13.65
C ILE A 408 9.65 -24.59 12.87
N GLU A 409 8.35 -24.53 12.59
CA GLU A 409 7.70 -25.47 11.69
C GLU A 409 8.37 -25.42 10.31
N GLN A 410 8.71 -26.58 9.76
CA GLN A 410 9.42 -26.70 8.48
C GLN A 410 8.45 -26.54 7.30
N THR A 411 7.91 -25.34 7.14
CA THR A 411 7.06 -24.94 6.02
C THR A 411 7.60 -23.65 5.41
N LEU A 412 7.33 -23.43 4.11
CA LEU A 412 7.75 -22.19 3.43
C LEU A 412 7.08 -20.94 4.03
N PRO A 413 5.77 -20.95 4.38
CA PRO A 413 5.14 -19.81 5.06
C PRO A 413 5.81 -19.47 6.40
N SER A 414 6.08 -20.48 7.24
CA SER A 414 6.74 -20.29 8.54
C SER A 414 8.17 -19.76 8.38
N TYR A 415 8.92 -20.30 7.39
CA TYR A 415 10.25 -19.81 7.07
C TYR A 415 10.24 -18.33 6.66
N LEU A 416 9.38 -17.94 5.71
CA LEU A 416 9.32 -16.57 5.20
C LEU A 416 8.90 -15.59 6.30
N PHE A 417 7.87 -15.93 7.07
CA PHE A 417 7.42 -15.11 8.18
C PHE A 417 8.55 -14.88 9.21
N THR A 418 9.17 -15.95 9.66
CA THR A 418 10.24 -15.88 10.66
C THR A 418 11.46 -15.16 10.13
N LYS A 419 11.81 -15.36 8.86
CA LYS A 419 12.92 -14.68 8.20
C LYS A 419 12.73 -13.16 8.14
N LEU A 420 11.50 -12.71 7.95
CA LEU A 420 11.16 -11.29 7.93
C LEU A 420 11.16 -10.67 9.33
N LYS A 421 10.74 -11.43 10.34
CA LYS A 421 10.68 -10.97 11.73
C LYS A 421 12.04 -11.02 12.44
N HIS A 422 12.77 -12.09 12.20
CA HIS A 422 14.01 -12.41 12.92
C HIS A 422 15.08 -12.95 11.95
N PRO A 423 15.61 -12.10 11.05
CA PRO A 423 16.47 -12.56 9.96
C PRO A 423 17.72 -13.32 10.44
N ARG A 424 18.18 -13.06 11.66
CA ARG A 424 19.39 -13.67 12.23
C ARG A 424 19.16 -14.96 13.02
N ILE A 425 17.91 -15.41 13.20
CA ILE A 425 17.60 -16.64 13.95
C ILE A 425 18.18 -17.89 13.27
N PHE A 426 18.29 -17.88 11.93
CA PHE A 426 18.82 -19.00 11.15
C PHE A 426 20.35 -19.05 11.18
N THR A 427 21.01 -17.90 11.19
CA THR A 427 22.45 -17.75 11.35
C THR A 427 22.81 -16.33 11.80
N ALA A 428 23.70 -16.22 12.79
CA ALA A 428 24.18 -14.94 13.31
C ALA A 428 24.92 -14.09 12.25
N ALA A 429 25.55 -14.75 11.26
CA ALA A 429 26.27 -14.09 10.16
C ALA A 429 25.36 -13.50 9.07
N MET A 430 24.03 -13.59 9.24
CA MET A 430 23.07 -13.10 8.26
C MET A 430 23.22 -11.60 8.03
N LYS A 431 23.37 -11.22 6.75
CA LYS A 431 23.49 -9.80 6.33
C LYS A 431 22.15 -9.10 6.10
N MET A 432 21.04 -9.86 6.03
CA MET A 432 19.72 -9.26 5.91
C MET A 432 19.44 -8.38 7.13
N PRO A 433 19.15 -7.08 6.91
CA PRO A 433 18.86 -6.17 8.02
C PRO A 433 17.50 -6.47 8.65
N ASP A 434 17.33 -6.01 9.89
CA ASP A 434 16.07 -6.12 10.61
C ASP A 434 15.19 -4.89 10.30
N TYR A 435 14.04 -5.13 9.68
CA TYR A 435 13.06 -4.09 9.37
C TYR A 435 12.07 -3.83 10.50
N GLN A 436 12.12 -4.63 11.57
CA GLN A 436 11.20 -4.53 12.72
C GLN A 436 9.72 -4.54 12.28
N PHE A 437 9.38 -5.39 11.31
CA PHE A 437 8.01 -5.52 10.84
C PHE A 437 7.07 -6.01 11.96
N SER A 438 5.84 -5.47 12.00
CA SER A 438 4.77 -6.07 12.80
C SER A 438 4.42 -7.47 12.27
N ASP A 439 3.67 -8.26 13.04
CA ASP A 439 3.23 -9.60 12.59
C ASP A 439 2.35 -9.51 11.35
N GLU A 440 1.49 -8.51 11.28
CA GLU A 440 0.65 -8.25 10.10
C GLU A 440 1.49 -7.90 8.87
N GLN A 441 2.47 -7.01 9.03
CA GLN A 441 3.37 -6.61 7.94
C GLN A 441 4.22 -7.78 7.45
N ALA A 442 4.81 -8.57 8.36
CA ALA A 442 5.59 -9.74 8.00
C ALA A 442 4.74 -10.80 7.29
N ARG A 443 3.51 -11.02 7.76
CA ARG A 443 2.56 -11.94 7.11
C ARG A 443 2.17 -11.45 5.73
N ALA A 444 1.85 -10.18 5.57
CA ALA A 444 1.51 -9.59 4.28
C ALA A 444 2.66 -9.73 3.27
N ILE A 445 3.90 -9.44 3.67
CA ILE A 445 5.07 -9.63 2.82
C ILE A 445 5.25 -11.11 2.47
N ALA A 446 5.08 -12.02 3.44
CA ALA A 446 5.17 -13.46 3.21
C ALA A 446 4.10 -13.93 2.20
N VAL A 447 2.85 -13.44 2.31
CA VAL A 447 1.78 -13.69 1.33
C VAL A 447 2.18 -13.22 -0.06
N ALA A 448 2.72 -12.01 -0.19
CA ALA A 448 3.17 -11.49 -1.48
C ALA A 448 4.35 -12.30 -2.06
N LEU A 449 5.30 -12.74 -1.23
CA LEU A 449 6.40 -13.59 -1.65
C LEU A 449 5.93 -15.00 -2.06
N LEU A 450 5.02 -15.60 -1.30
CA LEU A 450 4.40 -16.90 -1.64
C LEU A 450 3.63 -16.85 -2.96
N SER A 451 3.11 -15.67 -3.36
CA SER A 451 2.43 -15.47 -4.65
C SER A 451 3.37 -15.50 -5.85
N MET A 452 4.67 -15.42 -5.64
CA MET A 452 5.71 -15.40 -6.68
C MET A 452 6.10 -16.83 -7.03
N THR A 453 5.27 -17.48 -7.86
CA THR A 453 5.45 -18.87 -8.29
C THR A 453 5.83 -18.95 -9.78
N ASP A 454 6.36 -20.09 -10.19
CA ASP A 454 6.59 -20.47 -11.58
C ASP A 454 5.44 -21.34 -12.15
N ASP A 455 4.27 -21.31 -11.50
CA ASP A 455 3.08 -22.04 -11.95
C ASP A 455 2.69 -21.63 -13.37
N PRO A 456 2.43 -22.58 -14.26
CA PRO A 456 1.97 -22.30 -15.60
C PRO A 456 0.48 -21.87 -15.55
N ILE A 457 0.25 -20.57 -15.46
CA ILE A 457 -1.09 -19.97 -15.56
C ILE A 457 -1.31 -19.53 -17.01
N PRO A 458 -2.43 -19.92 -17.64
CA PRO A 458 -2.77 -19.45 -18.98
C PRO A 458 -2.85 -17.91 -19.06
N ASP A 459 -2.26 -17.32 -20.11
CA ASP A 459 -2.17 -15.85 -20.26
C ASP A 459 -3.53 -15.14 -20.20
N ASN A 460 -4.59 -15.78 -20.69
CA ASN A 460 -5.95 -15.25 -20.68
C ASN A 460 -6.59 -15.19 -19.26
N LEU A 461 -5.97 -15.82 -18.28
CA LEU A 461 -6.38 -15.75 -16.87
C LEU A 461 -5.52 -14.77 -16.07
N ILE A 462 -4.47 -14.22 -16.66
CA ILE A 462 -3.58 -13.26 -15.99
C ILE A 462 -4.19 -11.86 -16.11
N ILE A 463 -4.54 -11.28 -14.99
CA ILE A 463 -5.00 -9.89 -14.89
C ILE A 463 -3.77 -9.00 -14.77
N GLN A 464 -3.46 -8.29 -15.82
CA GLN A 464 -2.31 -7.38 -15.88
C GLN A 464 -2.61 -6.07 -15.12
N PRO A 465 -1.57 -5.40 -14.59
CA PRO A 465 -1.72 -4.04 -14.10
C PRO A 465 -2.31 -3.14 -15.19
N SER A 466 -3.20 -2.23 -14.81
CA SER A 466 -3.64 -1.18 -15.72
C SER A 466 -2.43 -0.45 -16.30
N ALA A 467 -2.45 -0.19 -17.60
CA ALA A 467 -1.38 0.56 -18.25
C ALA A 467 -1.16 1.88 -17.49
N GLN A 468 0.09 2.15 -17.14
CA GLN A 468 0.40 3.43 -16.50
C GLN A 468 0.10 4.56 -17.49
N SER A 469 -0.61 5.58 -17.01
CA SER A 469 -0.90 6.75 -17.80
C SER A 469 0.40 7.41 -18.29
N THR A 470 0.46 7.69 -19.57
CA THR A 470 1.55 8.45 -20.20
C THR A 470 1.36 9.96 -20.07
N PHE A 471 0.29 10.41 -19.43
CA PHE A 471 0.02 11.83 -19.25
C PHE A 471 1.20 12.54 -18.57
N ALA A 472 1.68 13.60 -19.20
CA ALA A 472 2.75 14.44 -18.68
C ALA A 472 2.32 15.90 -18.83
N PRO A 473 2.02 16.61 -17.73
CA PRO A 473 1.70 18.04 -17.78
C PRO A 473 2.82 18.81 -18.46
N GLN A 474 2.49 19.72 -19.37
CA GLN A 474 3.46 20.43 -20.20
C GLN A 474 3.51 21.94 -19.90
N GLY A 475 4.55 22.60 -20.37
CA GLY A 475 4.70 24.06 -20.33
C GLY A 475 4.78 24.62 -18.90
N LYS A 476 4.24 25.83 -18.71
CA LYS A 476 4.22 26.49 -17.40
C LYS A 476 3.42 25.71 -16.36
N PHE A 477 2.31 25.09 -16.75
CA PHE A 477 1.52 24.25 -15.86
C PHE A 477 2.33 23.02 -15.40
N GLY A 478 3.00 22.35 -16.34
CA GLY A 478 3.83 21.19 -15.99
C GLY A 478 4.92 21.53 -14.98
N LYS A 479 5.55 22.71 -15.13
CA LYS A 479 6.52 23.21 -14.15
C LYS A 479 5.88 23.44 -12.77
N LEU A 480 4.70 24.06 -12.71
CA LEU A 480 3.97 24.26 -11.45
C LEU A 480 3.54 22.94 -10.80
N VAL A 481 3.06 21.98 -11.59
CA VAL A 481 2.70 20.64 -11.07
C VAL A 481 3.91 19.96 -10.43
N ASP A 482 5.10 20.11 -11.02
CA ASP A 482 6.33 19.57 -10.45
C ASP A 482 6.73 20.33 -9.18
N GLU A 483 6.83 21.65 -9.21
CA GLU A 483 7.24 22.48 -8.07
C GLU A 483 6.29 22.34 -6.87
N LEU A 484 4.98 22.30 -7.11
CA LEU A 484 3.96 22.16 -6.07
C LEU A 484 3.67 20.71 -5.70
N ALA A 485 4.32 19.74 -6.35
CA ALA A 485 4.16 18.30 -6.14
C ALA A 485 2.70 17.82 -6.20
N CYS A 486 1.86 18.37 -7.10
CA CYS A 486 0.43 18.08 -7.19
C CYS A 486 0.13 16.58 -7.32
N LEU A 487 0.93 15.85 -8.14
CA LEU A 487 0.80 14.40 -8.36
C LEU A 487 1.21 13.55 -7.14
N GLY A 488 1.81 14.15 -6.13
CA GLY A 488 2.08 13.51 -4.84
C GLY A 488 0.82 13.24 -4.02
N CYS A 489 -0.29 13.92 -4.34
CA CYS A 489 -1.58 13.78 -3.67
C CYS A 489 -2.73 13.53 -4.65
N HIS A 490 -2.77 14.24 -5.77
CA HIS A 490 -3.83 14.20 -6.77
C HIS A 490 -3.51 13.27 -7.94
N LYS A 491 -4.55 12.70 -8.52
CA LYS A 491 -4.51 12.03 -9.82
C LYS A 491 -4.91 13.01 -10.92
N MET A 492 -4.26 12.92 -12.08
CA MET A 492 -4.54 13.69 -13.29
C MET A 492 -4.38 12.76 -14.49
N GLU A 493 -5.46 12.56 -15.27
CA GLU A 493 -5.47 11.66 -16.44
C GLU A 493 -4.83 10.28 -16.16
N GLY A 494 -5.18 9.70 -15.01
CA GLY A 494 -4.68 8.39 -14.60
C GLY A 494 -3.28 8.38 -14.00
N ARG A 495 -2.56 9.51 -13.90
CA ARG A 495 -1.24 9.62 -13.28
C ARG A 495 -1.32 10.33 -11.92
N GLY A 496 -0.51 9.91 -10.96
CA GLY A 496 -0.44 10.48 -9.60
C GLY A 496 -1.03 9.57 -8.54
N LYS A 497 -1.19 10.10 -7.33
CA LYS A 497 -1.73 9.39 -6.17
C LYS A 497 -3.22 9.72 -5.95
N GLU A 498 -3.92 8.82 -5.29
CA GLU A 498 -5.36 8.98 -4.95
C GLU A 498 -5.57 9.38 -3.48
N ILE A 499 -4.65 10.17 -2.91
CA ILE A 499 -4.76 10.71 -1.55
C ILE A 499 -5.77 11.85 -1.51
N ALA A 500 -5.87 12.61 -2.60
CA ALA A 500 -6.77 13.74 -2.81
C ALA A 500 -7.62 13.51 -4.07
N PRO A 501 -8.67 14.33 -4.32
CA PRO A 501 -9.54 14.15 -5.47
C PRO A 501 -8.79 14.08 -6.81
N ASP A 502 -9.30 13.27 -7.74
CA ASP A 502 -8.86 13.25 -9.13
C ASP A 502 -9.26 14.58 -9.80
N LEU A 503 -8.30 15.22 -10.44
CA LEU A 503 -8.48 16.52 -11.09
C LEU A 503 -8.80 16.44 -12.60
N SER A 504 -8.84 15.24 -13.18
CA SER A 504 -9.02 15.01 -14.62
C SER A 504 -10.29 15.64 -15.19
N LEU A 505 -11.30 15.93 -14.35
CA LEU A 505 -12.56 16.56 -14.73
C LEU A 505 -12.88 17.83 -13.92
N GLU A 506 -11.89 18.42 -13.24
CA GLU A 506 -12.12 19.52 -12.29
C GLU A 506 -12.76 20.73 -12.97
N ALA A 507 -12.37 21.06 -14.19
CA ALA A 507 -12.97 22.18 -14.92
C ALA A 507 -14.41 21.90 -15.41
N SER A 508 -14.81 20.63 -15.56
CA SER A 508 -16.22 20.27 -15.77
C SER A 508 -17.01 20.31 -14.48
N GLN A 509 -16.38 20.04 -13.34
CA GLN A 509 -17.00 19.99 -12.02
C GLN A 509 -17.19 21.38 -11.41
N ALA A 510 -16.10 22.13 -11.26
CA ALA A 510 -16.08 23.38 -10.50
C ALA A 510 -16.07 24.62 -11.39
N ARG A 511 -16.59 25.72 -10.83
CA ARG A 511 -16.55 27.02 -11.52
C ARG A 511 -15.18 27.66 -11.38
N ARG A 512 -14.65 28.21 -12.46
CA ARG A 512 -13.36 28.91 -12.51
C ARG A 512 -13.15 29.86 -11.33
N LYS A 513 -14.07 30.76 -11.08
CA LYS A 513 -13.96 31.75 -9.99
C LYS A 513 -13.84 31.11 -8.61
N TRP A 514 -14.48 29.97 -8.43
CA TRP A 514 -14.37 29.22 -7.18
C TRP A 514 -13.01 28.55 -7.06
N ILE A 515 -12.49 27.92 -8.13
CA ILE A 515 -11.16 27.29 -8.14
C ILE A 515 -10.09 28.34 -7.82
N GLU A 516 -10.14 29.52 -8.46
CA GLU A 516 -9.21 30.63 -8.20
C GLU A 516 -9.25 31.07 -6.72
N GLY A 517 -10.45 31.21 -6.15
CA GLY A 517 -10.60 31.55 -4.73
C GLY A 517 -10.10 30.45 -3.79
N TYR A 518 -10.32 29.20 -4.15
CA TYR A 518 -9.86 28.04 -3.37
C TYR A 518 -8.34 27.95 -3.31
N PHE A 519 -7.62 28.22 -4.41
CA PHE A 519 -6.14 28.28 -4.41
C PHE A 519 -5.57 29.41 -3.54
N LYS A 520 -6.32 30.52 -3.39
CA LYS A 520 -5.90 31.61 -2.51
C LYS A 520 -6.00 31.26 -1.03
N VAL A 521 -7.12 30.63 -0.67
CA VAL A 521 -7.41 30.22 0.72
C VAL A 521 -8.10 28.85 0.72
N PRO A 522 -7.34 27.76 0.61
CA PRO A 522 -7.93 26.42 0.67
C PRO A 522 -8.67 26.21 1.99
N TYR A 523 -9.81 25.55 1.97
CA TYR A 523 -10.60 25.23 3.17
C TYR A 523 -11.22 23.83 3.06
N SER A 524 -11.64 23.28 4.20
CA SER A 524 -12.28 21.96 4.21
C SER A 524 -13.66 22.01 3.59
N LEU A 525 -13.86 21.22 2.55
CA LEU A 525 -15.17 21.03 1.95
C LEU A 525 -16.03 19.99 2.68
N ARG A 526 -15.39 19.04 3.37
CA ARG A 526 -16.06 17.97 4.10
C ARG A 526 -15.66 18.03 5.58
N PRO A 527 -16.59 18.30 6.48
CA PRO A 527 -16.27 18.49 7.92
C PRO A 527 -15.60 17.28 8.58
N ILE A 528 -15.92 16.08 8.11
CA ILE A 528 -15.40 14.81 8.67
C ILE A 528 -13.99 14.45 8.19
N LEU A 529 -13.45 15.12 7.17
CA LEU A 529 -12.10 14.86 6.67
C LEU A 529 -11.08 15.74 7.41
N THR A 530 -9.99 15.14 7.85
CA THR A 530 -8.89 15.81 8.54
C THR A 530 -7.88 16.41 7.58
N GLU A 531 -7.66 15.75 6.44
CA GLU A 531 -6.74 16.20 5.41
C GLU A 531 -7.24 17.47 4.76
N ARG A 532 -6.30 18.36 4.46
CA ARG A 532 -6.56 19.66 3.84
C ARG A 532 -5.48 19.94 2.82
N MET A 533 -5.87 20.50 1.68
CA MET A 533 -4.89 21.00 0.72
C MET A 533 -3.99 22.05 1.40
N PRO A 534 -2.65 21.96 1.29
CA PRO A 534 -1.73 22.97 1.78
C PRO A 534 -2.02 24.34 1.14
N ASN A 535 -1.73 25.42 1.87
CA ASN A 535 -1.76 26.74 1.29
C ASN A 535 -0.36 27.10 0.80
N PHE A 536 -0.19 27.15 -0.50
CA PHE A 536 1.10 27.41 -1.14
C PHE A 536 1.43 28.91 -1.27
N PHE A 537 0.50 29.80 -0.94
CA PHE A 537 0.58 31.26 -1.10
C PHE A 537 0.85 31.70 -2.56
N LEU A 538 0.16 31.04 -3.51
CA LEU A 538 0.37 31.26 -4.95
C LEU A 538 0.01 32.71 -5.36
N PRO A 539 0.81 33.35 -6.20
CA PRO A 539 0.45 34.61 -6.84
C PRO A 539 -0.66 34.38 -7.87
N ASP A 540 -1.46 35.42 -8.15
CA ASP A 540 -2.59 35.35 -9.08
C ASP A 540 -2.18 34.83 -10.48
N SER A 541 -0.98 35.16 -10.95
CA SER A 541 -0.46 34.69 -12.24
C SER A 541 -0.26 33.17 -12.31
N GLU A 542 0.18 32.55 -11.23
CA GLU A 542 0.33 31.08 -11.16
C GLU A 542 -1.04 30.42 -11.05
N ILE A 543 -1.96 30.97 -10.24
CA ILE A 543 -3.35 30.50 -10.14
C ILE A 543 -4.01 30.55 -11.52
N THR A 544 -3.90 31.67 -12.23
CA THR A 544 -4.45 31.80 -13.59
C THR A 544 -3.87 30.74 -14.53
N THR A 545 -2.55 30.51 -14.48
CA THR A 545 -1.90 29.48 -15.32
C THR A 545 -2.47 28.08 -15.04
N ILE A 546 -2.69 27.73 -13.76
CA ILE A 546 -3.25 26.45 -13.37
C ILE A 546 -4.69 26.32 -13.88
N VAL A 547 -5.51 27.33 -13.65
CA VAL A 547 -6.94 27.29 -13.99
C VAL A 547 -7.16 27.32 -15.51
N ASP A 548 -6.37 28.08 -16.26
CA ASP A 548 -6.42 28.10 -17.73
C ASP A 548 -6.10 26.70 -18.31
N TYR A 549 -5.10 26.03 -17.75
CA TYR A 549 -4.80 24.65 -18.17
C TYR A 549 -5.93 23.69 -17.84
N MET A 550 -6.52 23.79 -16.64
CA MET A 550 -7.65 22.95 -16.23
C MET A 550 -8.84 23.15 -17.18
N GLU A 551 -9.20 24.39 -17.51
CA GLU A 551 -10.32 24.71 -18.43
C GLU A 551 -10.06 24.19 -19.85
N THR A 552 -8.82 23.96 -20.22
CA THR A 552 -8.45 23.47 -21.56
C THR A 552 -8.35 21.93 -21.59
N VAL A 553 -7.79 21.31 -20.56
CA VAL A 553 -7.41 19.89 -20.57
C VAL A 553 -8.31 19.05 -19.67
N PHE A 554 -8.70 19.56 -18.50
CA PHE A 554 -9.49 18.81 -17.49
C PHE A 554 -10.97 19.12 -17.60
N ARG A 555 -11.46 19.21 -18.84
CA ARG A 555 -12.84 19.47 -19.21
C ARG A 555 -13.35 18.40 -20.18
N ALA A 556 -14.57 17.95 -19.95
CA ALA A 556 -15.30 17.06 -20.85
C ALA A 556 -16.58 17.75 -21.30
N ASP A 557 -16.69 18.06 -22.60
CA ASP A 557 -17.88 18.71 -23.20
C ASP A 557 -19.13 17.85 -23.05
N SER A 558 -18.97 16.51 -22.95
CA SER A 558 -20.09 15.58 -22.70
C SER A 558 -20.78 15.77 -21.35
N LEU A 559 -20.16 16.48 -20.41
CA LEU A 559 -20.74 16.81 -19.11
C LEU A 559 -21.42 18.18 -19.08
N GLU A 560 -21.46 18.91 -20.18
CA GLU A 560 -22.22 20.13 -20.25
C GLU A 560 -23.72 19.83 -20.39
N HIS A 561 -24.51 20.40 -19.51
CA HIS A 561 -25.97 20.28 -19.52
C HIS A 561 -26.60 21.59 -19.06
N ALA A 562 -27.50 22.13 -19.90
CA ALA A 562 -28.24 23.33 -19.58
C ALA A 562 -29.45 22.98 -18.71
N VAL A 563 -29.58 23.63 -17.58
CA VAL A 563 -30.66 23.39 -16.61
C VAL A 563 -31.59 24.59 -16.58
N LYS A 564 -32.88 24.32 -16.63
CA LYS A 564 -33.91 25.37 -16.60
C LYS A 564 -34.06 25.93 -15.18
N MET A 565 -33.76 27.20 -15.01
CA MET A 565 -33.72 27.90 -13.72
C MET A 565 -34.99 28.75 -13.46
N ASP A 566 -36.17 28.22 -13.75
CA ASP A 566 -37.41 28.90 -13.42
C ASP A 566 -37.94 28.54 -12.01
N PRO A 567 -38.77 29.39 -11.39
CA PRO A 567 -39.25 29.19 -10.03
C PRO A 567 -40.00 27.87 -9.82
N SER A 568 -40.71 27.35 -10.81
CA SER A 568 -41.47 26.10 -10.69
C SER A 568 -40.54 24.89 -10.65
N THR A 569 -39.53 24.84 -11.50
CA THR A 569 -38.50 23.79 -11.54
C THR A 569 -37.70 23.78 -10.23
N ILE A 570 -37.31 24.94 -9.71
CA ILE A 570 -36.63 25.09 -8.43
C ILE A 570 -37.51 24.59 -7.27
N ALA A 571 -38.79 24.94 -7.24
CA ALA A 571 -39.75 24.52 -6.22
C ALA A 571 -39.92 22.98 -6.23
N GLN A 572 -40.04 22.38 -7.41
CA GLN A 572 -40.11 20.94 -7.59
C GLN A 572 -38.82 20.26 -7.07
N GLY A 573 -37.66 20.79 -7.41
CA GLY A 573 -36.38 20.29 -6.91
C GLY A 573 -36.28 20.34 -5.38
N ARG A 574 -36.78 21.40 -4.76
CA ARG A 574 -36.86 21.52 -3.30
C ARG A 574 -37.73 20.44 -2.67
N ILE A 575 -38.89 20.13 -3.29
CA ILE A 575 -39.79 19.06 -2.82
C ILE A 575 -39.06 17.69 -2.93
N LEU A 576 -38.39 17.44 -4.03
CA LEU A 576 -37.62 16.20 -4.22
C LEU A 576 -36.47 16.07 -3.19
N TYR A 577 -35.78 17.19 -2.92
CA TYR A 577 -34.65 17.19 -1.95
C TYR A 577 -35.09 16.89 -0.52
N TYR A 578 -36.14 17.58 -0.03
CA TYR A 578 -36.57 17.43 1.38
C TYR A 578 -37.61 16.33 1.57
N GLY A 579 -38.45 16.06 0.62
CA GLY A 579 -39.60 15.17 0.77
C GLY A 579 -39.37 13.79 0.18
N THR A 580 -38.97 13.69 -1.09
CA THR A 580 -38.93 12.41 -1.81
C THR A 580 -37.66 11.63 -1.53
N TYR A 581 -36.49 12.27 -1.63
CA TYR A 581 -35.21 11.60 -1.53
C TYR A 581 -34.49 11.81 -0.20
N GLY A 582 -34.92 12.77 0.60
CA GLY A 582 -34.38 12.97 1.94
C GLY A 582 -32.89 13.34 1.97
N CYS A 583 -32.39 14.06 0.97
CA CYS A 583 -30.96 14.41 0.81
C CYS A 583 -30.38 15.14 2.03
N GLN A 584 -31.22 15.85 2.79
CA GLN A 584 -30.86 16.50 4.07
C GLN A 584 -30.42 15.50 5.15
N SER A 585 -30.66 14.21 5.00
CA SER A 585 -30.16 13.21 5.96
C SER A 585 -28.63 13.13 5.99
N CYS A 586 -27.98 13.43 4.86
CA CYS A 586 -26.53 13.41 4.73
C CYS A 586 -25.92 14.81 4.53
N HIS A 587 -26.66 15.75 3.92
CA HIS A 587 -26.17 17.09 3.56
C HIS A 587 -26.78 18.20 4.42
N GLN A 588 -25.98 19.22 4.72
CA GLN A 588 -26.43 20.43 5.42
C GLN A 588 -26.78 21.55 4.44
N ILE A 589 -27.84 22.27 4.75
CA ILE A 589 -28.17 23.59 4.19
C ILE A 589 -28.56 24.49 5.38
N ASN A 590 -27.92 25.66 5.53
CA ASN A 590 -28.09 26.57 6.66
C ASN A 590 -27.89 25.87 8.01
N LEU A 591 -26.84 25.06 8.14
CA LEU A 591 -26.48 24.27 9.32
C LEU A 591 -27.55 23.24 9.76
N LYS A 592 -28.56 22.97 8.92
CA LYS A 592 -29.61 21.97 9.15
C LYS A 592 -29.40 20.77 8.26
N GLY A 593 -29.43 19.58 8.84
CA GLY A 593 -29.22 18.31 8.14
C GLY A 593 -28.02 17.53 8.60
N GLY A 594 -27.71 16.42 7.94
CA GLY A 594 -26.59 15.56 8.24
C GLY A 594 -25.24 16.15 7.80
N TYR A 595 -24.18 15.71 8.42
CA TYR A 595 -22.80 16.19 8.16
C TYR A 595 -21.89 15.17 7.48
N VAL A 596 -22.45 14.06 7.00
CA VAL A 596 -21.73 13.00 6.28
C VAL A 596 -21.28 13.48 4.90
N GLY A 597 -22.21 14.16 4.19
CA GLY A 597 -21.93 14.82 2.92
C GLY A 597 -21.41 16.25 3.11
N PRO A 598 -20.85 16.87 2.03
CA PRO A 598 -20.46 18.28 2.09
C PRO A 598 -21.69 19.18 2.28
N PRO A 599 -21.54 20.34 2.98
CA PRO A 599 -22.56 21.38 3.01
C PRO A 599 -22.88 21.88 1.61
N LEU A 600 -24.17 22.14 1.35
CA LEU A 600 -24.67 22.54 0.04
C LEU A 600 -25.05 24.03 -0.06
N ASP A 601 -24.80 24.82 1.01
CA ASP A 601 -25.19 26.23 1.10
C ASP A 601 -24.77 27.10 -0.11
N HIS A 602 -23.58 26.80 -0.64
CA HIS A 602 -23.01 27.56 -1.76
C HIS A 602 -22.67 26.68 -2.97
N ILE A 603 -23.38 25.57 -3.13
CA ILE A 603 -23.08 24.61 -4.21
C ILE A 603 -23.27 25.27 -5.59
N GLY A 604 -24.23 26.12 -5.77
CA GLY A 604 -24.47 26.83 -7.03
C GLY A 604 -23.39 27.85 -7.40
N SER A 605 -22.64 28.35 -6.40
CA SER A 605 -21.45 29.19 -6.62
C SER A 605 -20.19 28.38 -6.89
N ARG A 606 -20.16 27.13 -6.45
CA ARG A 606 -19.00 26.23 -6.52
C ARG A 606 -19.02 25.35 -7.77
N LEU A 607 -20.11 24.63 -8.02
CA LEU A 607 -20.18 23.61 -9.06
C LEU A 607 -20.90 24.11 -10.33
N LYS A 608 -20.60 23.46 -11.44
CA LYS A 608 -21.28 23.66 -12.72
C LYS A 608 -22.57 22.82 -12.79
N PRO A 609 -23.65 23.32 -13.38
CA PRO A 609 -24.96 22.63 -13.42
C PRO A 609 -24.89 21.28 -14.15
N GLY A 610 -24.14 21.17 -15.24
CA GLY A 610 -23.97 19.92 -15.97
C GLY A 610 -23.34 18.85 -15.13
N TRP A 611 -22.28 19.16 -14.36
CA TRP A 611 -21.69 18.23 -13.43
C TRP A 611 -22.69 17.73 -12.39
N VAL A 612 -23.44 18.64 -11.75
CA VAL A 612 -24.42 18.25 -10.72
C VAL A 612 -25.49 17.36 -11.29
N PHE A 613 -25.98 17.65 -12.51
CA PHE A 613 -26.95 16.81 -13.21
C PHE A 613 -26.43 15.38 -13.42
N HIS A 614 -25.26 15.24 -14.01
CA HIS A 614 -24.68 13.92 -14.27
C HIS A 614 -24.29 13.15 -12.99
N TRP A 615 -23.80 13.87 -11.99
CA TRP A 615 -23.54 13.29 -10.66
C TRP A 615 -24.80 12.70 -10.03
N LEU A 616 -25.91 13.45 -10.02
CA LEU A 616 -27.18 12.99 -9.49
C LEU A 616 -27.75 11.79 -10.25
N LYS A 617 -27.47 11.68 -11.54
CA LYS A 617 -27.88 10.54 -12.38
C LYS A 617 -27.09 9.27 -12.07
N ASN A 618 -25.78 9.36 -11.89
CA ASN A 618 -24.92 8.21 -11.63
C ASN A 618 -23.61 8.62 -10.92
N PRO A 619 -23.64 8.77 -9.58
CA PRO A 619 -22.44 9.19 -8.83
C PRO A 619 -21.28 8.18 -8.93
N GLN A 620 -21.59 6.87 -9.01
CA GLN A 620 -20.57 5.83 -9.09
C GLN A 620 -19.79 5.84 -10.42
N ALA A 621 -20.32 6.42 -11.48
CA ALA A 621 -19.57 6.61 -12.73
C ALA A 621 -18.38 7.56 -12.57
N PHE A 622 -18.45 8.50 -11.62
CA PHE A 622 -17.39 9.47 -11.34
C PHE A 622 -16.53 9.07 -10.15
N LYS A 623 -17.14 8.42 -9.18
CA LYS A 623 -16.45 7.93 -7.98
C LYS A 623 -17.06 6.60 -7.56
N PRO A 624 -16.46 5.46 -7.98
CA PRO A 624 -17.01 4.13 -7.72
C PRO A 624 -17.26 3.85 -6.22
N GLU A 625 -16.40 4.38 -5.34
CA GLU A 625 -16.46 4.15 -3.89
C GLU A 625 -17.33 5.18 -3.14
N THR A 626 -18.07 6.05 -3.86
CA THR A 626 -18.90 7.05 -3.19
C THR A 626 -20.06 6.39 -2.45
N ILE A 627 -20.32 6.87 -1.23
CA ILE A 627 -21.50 6.50 -0.45
C ILE A 627 -22.78 7.22 -0.91
N GLU A 628 -22.66 8.16 -1.86
CA GLU A 628 -23.82 8.83 -2.46
C GLU A 628 -24.70 7.78 -3.17
N PRO A 629 -25.97 7.62 -2.80
CA PRO A 629 -26.83 6.60 -3.40
C PRO A 629 -27.20 6.96 -4.84
N ASN A 630 -27.22 5.94 -5.70
CA ASN A 630 -27.79 6.10 -7.03
C ASN A 630 -29.32 5.94 -6.96
N ASN A 631 -30.03 7.06 -6.88
CA ASN A 631 -31.48 7.10 -6.73
C ASN A 631 -32.25 6.80 -8.03
N LYS A 632 -31.58 6.43 -9.13
CA LYS A 632 -32.19 6.11 -10.43
C LYS A 632 -33.12 7.22 -10.93
N LEU A 633 -32.71 8.48 -10.77
CA LEU A 633 -33.50 9.66 -11.12
C LEU A 633 -33.84 9.68 -12.62
N THR A 634 -35.08 10.09 -12.95
CA THR A 634 -35.42 10.50 -14.32
C THR A 634 -34.71 11.80 -14.68
N ASP A 635 -34.61 12.14 -15.96
CA ASP A 635 -33.95 13.39 -16.39
C ASP A 635 -34.66 14.60 -15.79
N SER A 636 -35.99 14.63 -15.80
CA SER A 636 -36.78 15.72 -15.21
C SER A 636 -36.54 15.87 -13.69
N GLN A 637 -36.41 14.78 -12.96
CA GLN A 637 -36.11 14.82 -11.52
C GLN A 637 -34.67 15.31 -11.25
N ALA A 638 -33.70 14.85 -12.04
CA ALA A 638 -32.32 15.30 -11.94
C ALA A 638 -32.21 16.81 -12.31
N GLU A 639 -32.94 17.28 -13.35
CA GLU A 639 -33.00 18.70 -13.71
C GLU A 639 -33.57 19.54 -12.57
N ALA A 640 -34.73 19.13 -12.01
CA ALA A 640 -35.37 19.86 -10.93
C ALA A 640 -34.46 19.93 -9.67
N LEU A 641 -33.85 18.82 -9.27
CA LEU A 641 -32.90 18.80 -8.17
C LEU A 641 -31.67 19.68 -8.46
N THR A 642 -31.14 19.62 -9.68
CA THR A 642 -30.01 20.48 -10.09
C THR A 642 -30.41 21.96 -10.04
N ALA A 643 -31.58 22.32 -10.55
CA ALA A 643 -32.07 23.72 -10.50
C ALA A 643 -32.17 24.22 -9.04
N PHE A 644 -32.73 23.41 -8.16
CA PHE A 644 -32.77 23.75 -6.72
C PHE A 644 -31.37 23.95 -6.14
N LEU A 645 -30.46 22.99 -6.36
CA LEU A 645 -29.08 23.07 -5.84
C LEU A 645 -28.33 24.26 -6.42
N MET A 646 -28.50 24.56 -7.70
CA MET A 646 -27.90 25.74 -8.35
C MET A 646 -28.47 27.08 -7.88
N SER A 647 -29.65 27.10 -7.25
CA SER A 647 -30.22 28.29 -6.63
C SER A 647 -29.55 28.64 -5.28
N LEU A 648 -28.82 27.71 -4.69
CA LEU A 648 -28.06 27.88 -3.43
C LEU A 648 -26.71 28.53 -3.75
N LYS A 649 -26.59 29.86 -3.55
CA LYS A 649 -25.41 30.67 -3.90
C LYS A 649 -24.74 31.27 -2.68
#